data_8290a8fe1c3ef7934a3ceb229a5a558a
#
_entry.id   8290a8fe1c3ef7934a3ceb229a5a558a
#
_cell.length_a   1.000
_cell.length_b   1.000
_cell.length_c   1.000
_cell.angle_alpha   90.00
_cell.angle_beta   90.00
_cell.angle_gamma   90.00
#
_symmetry.space_group_name_H-M   'P 1'
#
loop_
_entity.id
_entity.type
_entity.pdbx_description
1 polymer ?
#
loop_
_entity_poly.entity_id
_entity_poly.type
_entity_poly.pdbx_seq_one_letter_code
_entity_poly.pdbx_strand_id
1 'polypeptide(L)'
;MTYRAWNLKPLDRAALRELTQAIAEQATEELEYNAQNDEPWSEQKYAAALAAQQKENALLAGVLTARGITDPTEALTLLAGEEELSDPSLLTDMDKACERIWRAIDEGETIVVFGDYDVDGVTATALLYQHLKGMGANVKCMLPSREGDGYGLSKNAVQSIHDKGCQLIVTVDNGISALEEADFAASLGVDLIVTDHHLPHDTLPHAVAVVDPRRADDHSPFKGLCGAGVAFKLCAALDGCPPEEMLDYCGDLAAVGTVADVMPLTGENRTLVKAGLKLLQQTDRPGFSALLEEVGLAGRPITAENVSYAIAPRINAAGRMDNAVTALQLVLCEEEERAEELAHKLNEINVARQETEQEIVRAAQEQLDAEPAILEDRVILIWGRDWHPGVIGIVASRLVEKTGRPVIVVSVDEHGEGKGSGRSVQGFNLHTCIASCEDILLRFGGHAMAAGLSVREENLHELRRRLNEWAARECPVLLTPPLECDLSIHLDRITVESVRRLEQLAPYGAENPTPVFVLEKAVIDGIYPVSEGRHCRLRLRQGSASIYAVWFGMHPEQLPYAMGDVVDAALNLSVYDAPRGAQLSGRILELHPAGLGNAAAEQTALVQALRRGTPLTAEQKAAVAPKRSDIITVYRELQARRWHAEDLQPLFAKLGEQNTGKILVALTALEQVGLIAVQECGGAKFWELVPAQGKKNLADAPILKCLEEE
;
A
#
# COMPACT_ATOMS: atom_id res chain seq x y z
N MET A 1 9.16 -19.51 -2.75
CA MET A 1 9.00 -18.03 -2.94
C MET A 1 9.44 -17.66 -4.35
N THR A 2 8.67 -16.80 -5.01
CA THR A 2 9.10 -16.20 -6.28
C THR A 2 9.75 -14.87 -5.93
N TYR A 3 11.07 -14.76 -6.13
CA TYR A 3 11.80 -13.52 -5.85
C TYR A 3 11.45 -12.47 -6.91
N ARG A 4 11.05 -11.27 -6.47
CA ARG A 4 10.84 -10.14 -7.38
C ARG A 4 12.18 -9.62 -7.90
N ALA A 5 12.19 -9.10 -9.11
CA ALA A 5 13.33 -8.31 -9.55
C ALA A 5 13.41 -7.02 -8.69
N TRP A 6 14.62 -6.58 -8.36
CA TRP A 6 14.85 -5.28 -7.74
C TRP A 6 15.33 -4.29 -8.79
N ASN A 7 14.68 -3.16 -8.86
CA ASN A 7 15.05 -2.06 -9.73
C ASN A 7 15.75 -0.98 -8.89
N LEU A 8 17.09 -1.01 -8.89
CA LEU A 8 17.88 0.01 -8.22
C LEU A 8 17.93 1.25 -9.12
N LYS A 9 17.45 2.39 -8.60
CA LYS A 9 17.43 3.65 -9.34
C LYS A 9 18.84 4.12 -9.69
N PRO A 10 19.06 4.67 -10.89
CA PRO A 10 20.34 5.21 -11.28
C PRO A 10 20.70 6.45 -10.44
N LEU A 11 21.96 6.58 -10.05
CA LEU A 11 22.42 7.68 -9.24
C LEU A 11 23.34 8.60 -10.04
N ASP A 12 22.93 9.85 -10.23
CA ASP A 12 23.80 10.91 -10.76
C ASP A 12 24.76 11.38 -9.67
N ARG A 13 26.01 11.03 -9.84
CA ARG A 13 27.05 11.36 -8.85
C ARG A 13 27.43 12.84 -8.81
N ALA A 14 27.18 13.61 -9.89
CA ALA A 14 27.46 15.04 -9.90
C ALA A 14 26.36 15.76 -9.11
N ALA A 15 25.09 15.51 -9.45
CA ALA A 15 23.93 16.02 -8.73
C ALA A 15 23.97 15.64 -7.23
N LEU A 16 24.33 14.39 -6.91
CA LEU A 16 24.48 13.95 -5.50
C LEU A 16 25.48 14.83 -4.73
N ARG A 17 26.60 15.19 -5.34
CA ARG A 17 27.60 16.04 -4.66
C ARG A 17 27.09 17.47 -4.46
N GLU A 18 26.45 18.03 -5.48
CA GLU A 18 25.87 19.38 -5.42
C GLU A 18 24.76 19.46 -4.37
N LEU A 19 23.84 18.48 -4.35
CA LEU A 19 22.78 18.41 -3.34
C LEU A 19 23.33 18.22 -1.94
N THR A 20 24.30 17.30 -1.76
CA THR A 20 24.91 17.08 -0.43
C THR A 20 25.56 18.35 0.08
N GLN A 21 26.22 19.12 -0.80
CA GLN A 21 26.83 20.38 -0.47
C GLN A 21 25.79 21.42 -0.06
N ALA A 22 24.78 21.65 -0.91
CA ALA A 22 23.74 22.66 -0.67
C ALA A 22 22.96 22.41 0.62
N ILE A 23 22.51 21.16 0.84
CA ILE A 23 21.80 20.79 2.08
C ILE A 23 22.70 20.95 3.32
N ALA A 24 23.96 20.60 3.20
CA ALA A 24 24.91 20.74 4.32
C ALA A 24 25.23 22.21 4.61
N GLU A 25 25.33 23.07 3.59
CA GLU A 25 25.54 24.51 3.75
C GLU A 25 24.38 25.14 4.48
N GLN A 26 23.12 24.92 4.02
CA GLN A 26 21.93 25.42 4.70
C GLN A 26 21.86 24.94 6.16
N ALA A 27 22.05 23.63 6.41
CA ALA A 27 22.01 23.09 7.76
C ALA A 27 23.13 23.66 8.66
N THR A 28 24.27 24.03 8.09
CA THR A 28 25.39 24.64 8.83
C THR A 28 25.09 26.11 9.16
N GLU A 29 24.51 26.86 8.23
CA GLU A 29 24.05 28.23 8.43
C GLU A 29 22.95 28.31 9.49
N GLU A 30 21.99 27.41 9.49
CA GLU A 30 20.97 27.28 10.53
C GLU A 30 21.58 26.99 11.91
N LEU A 31 22.58 26.11 11.97
CA LEU A 31 23.29 25.83 13.23
C LEU A 31 24.07 27.04 13.74
N GLU A 32 24.70 27.80 12.86
CA GLU A 32 25.41 29.02 13.21
C GLU A 32 24.44 30.09 13.73
N TYR A 33 23.33 30.30 13.04
CA TYR A 33 22.27 31.23 13.42
C TYR A 33 21.67 30.89 14.79
N ASN A 34 21.32 29.61 15.01
CA ASN A 34 20.70 29.13 16.24
C ASN A 34 21.67 29.09 17.45
N ALA A 35 22.98 29.19 17.22
CA ALA A 35 23.97 29.22 18.30
C ALA A 35 23.93 30.49 19.15
N GLN A 36 23.12 31.50 18.78
CA GLN A 36 22.88 32.75 19.51
C GLN A 36 24.18 33.47 19.92
N ASN A 37 25.22 33.34 19.11
CA ASN A 37 26.50 34.05 19.34
C ASN A 37 26.45 35.38 18.58
N ASP A 38 26.87 36.46 19.23
CA ASP A 38 26.99 37.80 18.60
C ASP A 38 28.10 37.87 17.53
N GLU A 39 28.97 36.87 17.49
CA GLU A 39 30.06 36.78 16.50
C GLU A 39 29.93 35.56 15.58
N PRO A 40 30.18 35.72 14.27
CA PRO A 40 30.21 34.60 13.33
C PRO A 40 31.24 33.51 13.73
N TRP A 41 30.99 32.27 13.33
CA TRP A 41 31.93 31.19 13.60
C TRP A 41 33.28 31.41 12.87
N SER A 42 34.36 30.96 13.48
CA SER A 42 35.62 30.92 12.77
C SER A 42 35.55 29.99 11.56
N GLU A 43 36.33 30.29 10.52
CA GLU A 43 36.40 29.44 9.31
C GLU A 43 36.63 27.96 9.64
N GLN A 44 37.48 27.67 10.63
CA GLN A 44 37.79 26.30 11.03
C GLN A 44 36.56 25.62 11.69
N LYS A 45 35.81 26.33 12.50
CA LYS A 45 34.59 25.81 13.14
C LYS A 45 33.50 25.57 12.11
N TYR A 46 33.29 26.52 11.19
CA TYR A 46 32.32 26.38 10.09
C TYR A 46 32.67 25.19 9.18
N ALA A 47 33.93 25.07 8.76
CA ALA A 47 34.39 23.95 7.92
C ALA A 47 34.21 22.58 8.60
N ALA A 48 34.44 22.50 9.90
CA ALA A 48 34.21 21.26 10.68
C ALA A 48 32.72 20.90 10.77
N ALA A 49 31.84 21.89 11.00
CA ALA A 49 30.39 21.70 11.03
C ALA A 49 29.88 21.29 9.65
N LEU A 50 30.32 21.96 8.58
CA LEU A 50 29.94 21.63 7.20
C LEU A 50 30.33 20.18 6.85
N ALA A 51 31.53 19.74 7.20
CA ALA A 51 31.97 18.37 6.95
C ALA A 51 31.09 17.32 7.72
N ALA A 52 30.66 17.67 8.94
CA ALA A 52 29.73 16.84 9.69
C ALA A 52 28.34 16.79 9.01
N GLN A 53 27.82 17.94 8.61
CA GLN A 53 26.53 18.03 7.92
C GLN A 53 26.55 17.31 6.56
N GLN A 54 27.65 17.39 5.79
CA GLN A 54 27.78 16.62 4.56
C GLN A 54 27.66 15.12 4.79
N LYS A 55 28.28 14.61 5.87
CA LYS A 55 28.19 13.19 6.21
C LYS A 55 26.78 12.78 6.66
N GLU A 56 26.13 13.61 7.46
CA GLU A 56 24.78 13.35 7.98
C GLU A 56 23.70 13.42 6.88
N ASN A 57 23.84 14.35 5.95
CA ASN A 57 22.86 14.57 4.88
C ASN A 57 23.15 13.75 3.60
N ALA A 58 24.26 13.02 3.51
CA ALA A 58 24.61 12.25 2.31
C ALA A 58 23.56 11.20 1.93
N LEU A 59 22.92 10.56 2.94
CA LEU A 59 21.87 9.56 2.70
C LEU A 59 20.59 10.23 2.17
N LEU A 60 20.19 11.34 2.74
CA LEU A 60 19.06 12.16 2.31
C LEU A 60 19.24 12.66 0.87
N ALA A 61 20.38 13.29 0.58
CA ALA A 61 20.73 13.75 -0.77
C ALA A 61 20.74 12.60 -1.79
N GLY A 62 21.22 11.42 -1.36
CA GLY A 62 21.20 10.22 -2.19
C GLY A 62 19.79 9.77 -2.57
N VAL A 63 18.84 9.75 -1.62
CA VAL A 63 17.44 9.41 -1.89
C VAL A 63 16.80 10.43 -2.82
N LEU A 64 17.00 11.74 -2.59
CA LEU A 64 16.49 12.80 -3.46
C LEU A 64 17.01 12.63 -4.90
N THR A 65 18.31 12.46 -5.07
CA THR A 65 18.94 12.26 -6.39
C THR A 65 18.38 11.00 -7.08
N ALA A 66 18.26 9.89 -6.35
CA ALA A 66 17.69 8.66 -6.89
C ALA A 66 16.21 8.80 -7.31
N ARG A 67 15.49 9.73 -6.70
CA ARG A 67 14.09 10.07 -7.05
C ARG A 67 13.98 11.11 -8.16
N GLY A 68 15.11 11.56 -8.72
CA GLY A 68 15.17 12.51 -9.82
C GLY A 68 15.17 13.97 -9.41
N ILE A 69 15.17 14.28 -8.11
CA ILE A 69 15.33 15.63 -7.59
C ILE A 69 16.82 15.95 -7.60
N THR A 70 17.25 16.73 -8.58
CA THR A 70 18.68 17.01 -8.83
C THR A 70 19.04 18.49 -8.72
N ASP A 71 18.04 19.37 -8.73
CA ASP A 71 18.21 20.80 -8.53
C ASP A 71 18.28 21.15 -7.03
N PRO A 72 19.32 21.85 -6.55
CA PRO A 72 19.43 22.23 -5.15
C PRO A 72 18.29 23.09 -4.63
N THR A 73 17.76 24.00 -5.45
CA THR A 73 16.67 24.90 -5.05
C THR A 73 15.38 24.12 -4.85
N GLU A 74 15.05 23.22 -5.79
CA GLU A 74 13.92 22.33 -5.68
C GLU A 74 14.01 21.45 -4.43
N ALA A 75 15.20 20.85 -4.19
CA ALA A 75 15.45 20.02 -3.03
C ALA A 75 15.26 20.78 -1.71
N LEU A 76 15.78 21.99 -1.60
CA LEU A 76 15.67 22.81 -0.39
C LEU A 76 14.25 23.26 -0.12
N THR A 77 13.50 23.65 -1.17
CA THR A 77 12.06 23.99 -1.08
C THR A 77 11.26 22.79 -0.56
N LEU A 78 11.48 21.61 -1.14
CA LEU A 78 10.82 20.38 -0.70
C LEU A 78 11.14 20.05 0.77
N LEU A 79 12.40 20.19 1.19
CA LEU A 79 12.81 19.89 2.57
C LEU A 79 12.26 20.90 3.58
N ALA A 80 12.16 22.17 3.21
CA ALA A 80 11.50 23.20 4.01
C ALA A 80 10.00 22.87 4.18
N GLY A 81 9.39 22.20 3.20
CA GLY A 81 7.95 21.87 3.19
C GLY A 81 7.09 23.10 2.95
N GLU A 82 7.62 24.01 2.15
CA GLU A 82 7.01 25.28 1.75
C GLU A 82 6.44 25.21 0.33
N GLU A 83 6.00 24.03 -0.08
CA GLU A 83 5.24 23.91 -1.34
C GLU A 83 3.94 24.71 -1.21
N GLU A 84 3.78 25.69 -2.06
CA GLU A 84 2.64 26.61 -2.05
C GLU A 84 1.33 25.86 -2.31
N LEU A 85 0.31 26.20 -1.53
CA LEU A 85 -1.05 25.79 -1.83
C LEU A 85 -1.61 26.73 -2.91
N SER A 86 -2.06 26.21 -4.03
CA SER A 86 -2.59 27.02 -5.14
C SER A 86 -3.84 27.81 -4.72
N ASP A 87 -4.03 28.95 -5.33
CA ASP A 87 -5.24 29.77 -5.15
C ASP A 87 -6.50 28.95 -5.48
N PRO A 88 -7.47 28.87 -4.56
CA PRO A 88 -8.71 28.14 -4.78
C PRO A 88 -9.50 28.60 -6.00
N SER A 89 -9.39 29.87 -6.39
CA SER A 89 -10.06 30.46 -7.55
C SER A 89 -9.62 29.87 -8.89
N LEU A 90 -8.50 29.12 -8.91
CA LEU A 90 -8.02 28.42 -10.11
C LEU A 90 -8.82 27.14 -10.40
N LEU A 91 -9.58 26.62 -9.43
CA LEU A 91 -10.50 25.52 -9.67
C LEU A 91 -11.73 26.02 -10.45
N THR A 92 -12.03 25.36 -11.53
CA THR A 92 -13.15 25.75 -12.41
C THR A 92 -14.48 25.72 -11.66
N ASP A 93 -15.34 26.72 -11.85
CA ASP A 93 -16.63 26.94 -11.19
C ASP A 93 -16.57 27.23 -9.67
N MET A 94 -15.38 27.44 -9.08
CA MET A 94 -15.25 27.79 -7.67
C MET A 94 -15.97 29.09 -7.33
N ASP A 95 -15.87 30.09 -8.17
CA ASP A 95 -16.55 31.38 -8.08
C ASP A 95 -18.08 31.22 -8.04
N LYS A 96 -18.64 30.39 -8.95
CA LYS A 96 -20.08 30.10 -9.01
C LYS A 96 -20.56 29.36 -7.76
N ALA A 97 -19.74 28.40 -7.27
CA ALA A 97 -20.05 27.67 -6.03
C ALA A 97 -20.12 28.63 -4.84
N CYS A 98 -19.13 29.50 -4.68
CA CYS A 98 -19.11 30.51 -3.62
C CYS A 98 -20.30 31.48 -3.72
N GLU A 99 -20.57 32.03 -4.91
CA GLU A 99 -21.70 32.95 -5.13
C GLU A 99 -23.04 32.29 -4.76
N ARG A 100 -23.25 31.04 -5.15
CA ARG A 100 -24.50 30.33 -4.83
C ARG A 100 -24.64 30.02 -3.34
N ILE A 101 -23.54 29.63 -2.68
CA ILE A 101 -23.53 29.35 -1.23
C ILE A 101 -23.80 30.66 -0.45
N TRP A 102 -23.11 31.76 -0.79
CA TRP A 102 -23.33 33.05 -0.15
C TRP A 102 -24.77 33.52 -0.32
N ARG A 103 -25.37 33.38 -1.50
CA ARG A 103 -26.79 33.67 -1.71
C ARG A 103 -27.70 32.84 -0.81
N ALA A 104 -27.41 31.54 -0.63
CA ALA A 104 -28.20 30.69 0.25
C ALA A 104 -28.11 31.13 1.72
N ILE A 105 -26.94 31.58 2.15
CA ILE A 105 -26.74 32.12 3.53
C ILE A 105 -27.53 33.40 3.69
N ASP A 106 -27.41 34.36 2.79
CA ASP A 106 -28.06 35.67 2.83
C ASP A 106 -29.60 35.55 2.80
N GLU A 107 -30.12 34.60 2.02
CA GLU A 107 -31.57 34.35 1.91
C GLU A 107 -32.12 33.40 3.00
N GLY A 108 -31.26 32.86 3.85
CA GLY A 108 -31.62 31.92 4.94
C GLY A 108 -32.11 30.57 4.44
N GLU A 109 -31.67 30.16 3.23
CA GLU A 109 -31.99 28.86 2.65
C GLU A 109 -31.38 27.69 3.46
N THR A 110 -32.02 26.55 3.39
CA THR A 110 -31.47 25.33 4.00
C THR A 110 -30.49 24.66 3.02
N ILE A 111 -29.25 24.54 3.44
CA ILE A 111 -28.16 23.86 2.71
C ILE A 111 -27.99 22.43 3.25
N VAL A 112 -27.85 21.45 2.37
CA VAL A 112 -27.45 20.09 2.74
C VAL A 112 -26.08 19.79 2.16
N VAL A 113 -25.10 19.49 3.04
CA VAL A 113 -23.82 18.90 2.66
C VAL A 113 -24.02 17.39 2.55
N PHE A 114 -23.87 16.86 1.36
CA PHE A 114 -24.06 15.43 1.05
C PHE A 114 -22.71 14.78 0.71
N GLY A 115 -22.18 13.95 1.62
CA GLY A 115 -20.90 13.28 1.48
C GLY A 115 -20.99 11.84 1.03
N ASP A 116 -19.86 11.12 1.11
CA ASP A 116 -19.80 9.67 0.95
C ASP A 116 -19.57 8.97 2.31
N TYR A 117 -19.64 7.64 2.33
CA TYR A 117 -19.61 6.83 3.57
C TYR A 117 -18.20 6.46 4.03
N ASP A 118 -17.15 6.72 3.27
CA ASP A 118 -15.76 6.47 3.65
C ASP A 118 -15.12 7.63 4.40
N VAL A 119 -13.82 7.52 4.71
CA VAL A 119 -13.11 8.52 5.51
C VAL A 119 -13.04 9.86 4.80
N ASP A 120 -12.80 9.88 3.49
CA ASP A 120 -12.71 11.11 2.73
C ASP A 120 -14.05 11.83 2.71
N GLY A 121 -15.14 11.11 2.35
CA GLY A 121 -16.49 11.66 2.39
C GLY A 121 -16.93 12.13 3.78
N VAL A 122 -16.59 11.38 4.84
CA VAL A 122 -16.90 11.77 6.24
C VAL A 122 -16.14 13.03 6.65
N THR A 123 -14.83 13.11 6.36
CA THR A 123 -14.01 14.27 6.73
C THR A 123 -14.34 15.50 5.89
N ALA A 124 -14.58 15.33 4.57
CA ALA A 124 -15.05 16.39 3.69
C ALA A 124 -16.41 16.97 4.16
N THR A 125 -17.36 16.08 4.54
CA THR A 125 -18.66 16.47 5.08
C THR A 125 -18.51 17.27 6.37
N ALA A 126 -17.71 16.74 7.30
CA ALA A 126 -17.49 17.40 8.59
C ALA A 126 -16.83 18.78 8.42
N LEU A 127 -15.83 18.86 7.54
CA LEU A 127 -15.10 20.07 7.22
C LEU A 127 -16.05 21.17 6.70
N LEU A 128 -16.76 20.90 5.62
CA LEU A 128 -17.63 21.88 5.00
C LEU A 128 -18.84 22.21 5.88
N TYR A 129 -19.42 21.22 6.58
CA TYR A 129 -20.51 21.44 7.53
C TYR A 129 -20.12 22.39 8.66
N GLN A 130 -18.97 22.17 9.31
CA GLN A 130 -18.50 23.02 10.40
C GLN A 130 -18.21 24.43 9.92
N HIS A 131 -17.60 24.57 8.74
CA HIS A 131 -17.29 25.86 8.16
C HIS A 131 -18.57 26.66 7.87
N LEU A 132 -19.53 26.09 7.15
CA LEU A 132 -20.82 26.74 6.85
C LEU A 132 -21.62 27.06 8.11
N LYS A 133 -21.59 26.18 9.13
CA LYS A 133 -22.20 26.45 10.45
C LYS A 133 -21.54 27.66 11.13
N GLY A 134 -20.21 27.77 11.05
CA GLY A 134 -19.46 28.90 11.55
C GLY A 134 -19.80 30.23 10.86
N MET A 135 -20.10 30.20 9.56
CA MET A 135 -20.58 31.33 8.78
C MET A 135 -22.04 31.69 9.07
N GLY A 136 -22.75 30.92 9.90
CA GLY A 136 -24.16 31.18 10.26
C GLY A 136 -25.18 30.60 9.28
N ALA A 137 -24.77 29.70 8.37
CA ALA A 137 -25.68 29.04 7.45
C ALA A 137 -26.67 28.12 8.17
N ASN A 138 -27.89 27.99 7.63
CA ASN A 138 -28.84 26.95 8.02
C ASN A 138 -28.45 25.65 7.30
N VAL A 139 -27.44 24.95 7.84
CA VAL A 139 -26.81 23.80 7.21
C VAL A 139 -27.15 22.48 7.92
N LYS A 140 -27.33 21.42 7.13
CA LYS A 140 -27.46 20.04 7.58
C LYS A 140 -26.45 19.16 6.82
N CYS A 141 -26.12 18.00 7.36
CA CYS A 141 -25.29 17.01 6.67
C CYS A 141 -26.04 15.69 6.49
N MET A 142 -25.70 14.97 5.43
CA MET A 142 -26.27 13.66 5.09
C MET A 142 -25.21 12.79 4.41
N LEU A 143 -25.23 11.48 4.75
CA LEU A 143 -24.39 10.47 4.10
C LEU A 143 -25.31 9.40 3.48
N PRO A 144 -24.91 8.78 2.36
CA PRO A 144 -25.67 7.68 1.76
C PRO A 144 -25.63 6.43 2.64
N SER A 145 -26.68 5.60 2.53
CA SER A 145 -26.69 4.26 3.10
C SER A 145 -26.18 3.27 2.06
N ARG A 146 -25.12 2.53 2.38
CA ARG A 146 -24.52 1.55 1.47
C ARG A 146 -25.47 0.44 1.01
N GLU A 147 -26.43 0.05 1.87
CA GLU A 147 -27.39 -1.03 1.58
C GLU A 147 -28.61 -0.55 0.80
N GLY A 148 -29.00 0.74 0.93
CA GLY A 148 -30.21 1.28 0.34
C GLY A 148 -30.00 2.13 -0.91
N ASP A 149 -29.01 3.03 -0.87
CA ASP A 149 -28.84 4.08 -1.88
C ASP A 149 -27.71 3.79 -2.89
N GLY A 150 -26.77 2.87 -2.54
CA GLY A 150 -25.59 2.60 -3.35
C GLY A 150 -24.47 3.60 -3.06
N TYR A 151 -23.68 3.91 -4.10
CA TYR A 151 -22.59 4.90 -4.04
C TYR A 151 -23.08 6.27 -4.52
N GLY A 152 -22.75 7.33 -3.76
CA GLY A 152 -23.00 8.71 -4.15
C GLY A 152 -24.46 9.17 -4.01
N LEU A 153 -24.78 10.28 -4.69
CA LEU A 153 -26.10 10.90 -4.67
C LEU A 153 -27.12 10.03 -5.41
N SER A 154 -28.27 9.74 -4.79
CA SER A 154 -29.37 8.99 -5.39
C SER A 154 -30.62 9.86 -5.55
N LYS A 155 -31.53 9.48 -6.49
CA LYS A 155 -32.82 10.16 -6.64
C LYS A 155 -33.66 10.11 -5.37
N ASN A 156 -33.58 9.01 -4.59
CA ASN A 156 -34.26 8.88 -3.31
C ASN A 156 -33.70 9.88 -2.28
N ALA A 157 -32.37 10.05 -2.24
CA ALA A 157 -31.75 11.03 -1.37
C ALA A 157 -32.17 12.46 -1.76
N VAL A 158 -32.15 12.80 -3.05
CA VAL A 158 -32.62 14.09 -3.56
C VAL A 158 -34.08 14.35 -3.17
N GLN A 159 -34.96 13.37 -3.35
CA GLN A 159 -36.38 13.49 -2.97
C GLN A 159 -36.52 13.70 -1.45
N SER A 160 -35.81 12.94 -0.63
CA SER A 160 -35.82 13.10 0.83
C SER A 160 -35.33 14.46 1.29
N ILE A 161 -34.34 15.03 0.60
CA ILE A 161 -33.79 16.36 0.88
C ILE A 161 -34.81 17.42 0.49
N HIS A 162 -35.42 17.32 -0.68
CA HIS A 162 -36.49 18.22 -1.11
C HIS A 162 -37.67 18.23 -0.14
N ASP A 163 -38.16 17.04 0.28
CA ASP A 163 -39.31 16.90 1.17
C ASP A 163 -39.05 17.52 2.55
N LYS A 164 -37.77 17.64 2.95
CA LYS A 164 -37.34 18.35 4.18
C LYS A 164 -37.19 19.86 3.98
N GLY A 165 -37.57 20.38 2.82
CA GLY A 165 -37.58 21.80 2.50
C GLY A 165 -36.19 22.41 2.29
N CYS A 166 -35.26 21.65 1.73
CA CYS A 166 -33.92 22.16 1.40
C CYS A 166 -33.91 22.74 0.00
N GLN A 167 -33.15 23.83 -0.19
CA GLN A 167 -33.05 24.56 -1.47
C GLN A 167 -31.73 24.31 -2.18
N LEU A 168 -30.67 23.95 -1.43
CA LEU A 168 -29.34 23.76 -1.98
C LEU A 168 -28.71 22.46 -1.46
N ILE A 169 -28.23 21.62 -2.37
CA ILE A 169 -27.37 20.48 -2.08
C ILE A 169 -25.94 20.82 -2.48
N VAL A 170 -24.97 20.61 -1.60
CA VAL A 170 -23.54 20.64 -1.92
C VAL A 170 -23.00 19.26 -1.71
N THR A 171 -22.64 18.56 -2.77
CA THR A 171 -21.98 17.26 -2.64
C THR A 171 -20.50 17.45 -2.32
N VAL A 172 -19.92 16.55 -1.54
CA VAL A 172 -18.49 16.47 -1.25
C VAL A 172 -18.03 15.03 -1.44
N ASP A 173 -16.93 14.83 -2.15
CA ASP A 173 -16.38 13.51 -2.47
C ASP A 173 -17.33 12.60 -3.28
N ASN A 174 -18.29 13.17 -3.94
CA ASN A 174 -19.18 12.49 -4.88
C ASN A 174 -19.94 13.48 -5.75
N GLY A 175 -20.66 12.95 -6.75
CA GLY A 175 -21.60 13.74 -7.55
C GLY A 175 -21.18 13.96 -8.98
N ILE A 176 -19.91 13.80 -9.35
CA ILE A 176 -19.43 14.03 -10.74
C ILE A 176 -20.11 13.09 -11.74
N SER A 177 -20.56 11.94 -11.31
CA SER A 177 -21.28 10.94 -12.14
C SER A 177 -22.80 11.02 -12.01
N ALA A 178 -23.35 11.91 -11.17
CA ALA A 178 -24.76 11.99 -10.82
C ALA A 178 -25.58 12.79 -11.86
N LEU A 179 -25.57 12.37 -13.13
CA LEU A 179 -26.23 13.09 -14.23
C LEU A 179 -27.76 13.13 -14.08
N GLU A 180 -28.37 11.98 -13.87
CA GLU A 180 -29.83 11.87 -13.76
C GLU A 180 -30.34 12.46 -12.43
N GLU A 181 -29.52 12.40 -11.36
CA GLU A 181 -29.83 12.95 -10.06
C GLU A 181 -29.79 14.50 -10.09
N ALA A 182 -28.85 15.08 -10.85
CA ALA A 182 -28.79 16.51 -11.07
C ALA A 182 -30.02 17.02 -11.82
N ASP A 183 -30.39 16.37 -12.93
CA ASP A 183 -31.62 16.69 -13.66
C ASP A 183 -32.88 16.54 -12.78
N PHE A 184 -32.89 15.52 -11.91
CA PHE A 184 -34.00 15.29 -11.00
C PHE A 184 -34.07 16.38 -9.93
N ALA A 185 -32.93 16.80 -9.32
CA ALA A 185 -32.88 17.90 -8.38
C ALA A 185 -33.39 19.21 -8.99
N ALA A 186 -32.93 19.54 -10.22
CA ALA A 186 -33.42 20.69 -10.95
C ALA A 186 -34.93 20.65 -11.21
N SER A 187 -35.51 19.48 -11.52
CA SER A 187 -36.94 19.31 -11.71
C SER A 187 -37.78 19.56 -10.45
N LEU A 188 -37.19 19.41 -9.28
CA LEU A 188 -37.78 19.69 -7.97
C LEU A 188 -37.52 21.13 -7.49
N GLY A 189 -36.75 21.91 -8.24
CA GLY A 189 -36.34 23.26 -7.84
C GLY A 189 -35.29 23.29 -6.72
N VAL A 190 -34.50 22.22 -6.59
CA VAL A 190 -33.36 22.15 -5.69
C VAL A 190 -32.08 22.38 -6.48
N ASP A 191 -31.31 23.40 -6.11
CA ASP A 191 -30.03 23.69 -6.71
C ASP A 191 -28.98 22.67 -6.23
N LEU A 192 -28.04 22.31 -7.14
CA LEU A 192 -26.95 21.40 -6.86
C LEU A 192 -25.60 22.08 -7.13
N ILE A 193 -24.69 21.97 -6.18
CA ILE A 193 -23.25 22.19 -6.36
C ILE A 193 -22.56 20.86 -6.18
N VAL A 194 -21.74 20.48 -7.14
CA VAL A 194 -20.90 19.28 -7.07
C VAL A 194 -19.49 19.69 -6.70
N THR A 195 -18.94 19.11 -5.61
CA THR A 195 -17.50 19.12 -5.33
C THR A 195 -17.01 17.68 -5.25
N ASP A 196 -16.08 17.33 -6.14
CA ASP A 196 -15.63 15.96 -6.32
C ASP A 196 -14.17 15.93 -6.78
N HIS A 197 -13.58 14.75 -6.82
CA HIS A 197 -12.22 14.51 -7.32
C HIS A 197 -12.13 13.25 -8.18
N HIS A 198 -13.22 12.55 -8.37
CA HIS A 198 -13.27 11.36 -9.21
C HIS A 198 -13.18 11.72 -10.69
N LEU A 199 -12.80 10.74 -11.52
CA LEU A 199 -12.71 10.97 -12.97
C LEU A 199 -14.10 11.26 -13.55
N PRO A 200 -14.30 12.42 -14.20
CA PRO A 200 -15.58 12.75 -14.81
C PRO A 200 -15.84 11.89 -16.05
N HIS A 201 -17.12 11.72 -16.38
CA HIS A 201 -17.54 11.23 -17.70
C HIS A 201 -17.40 12.33 -18.77
N ASP A 202 -17.63 11.96 -20.03
CA ASP A 202 -17.63 12.92 -21.15
C ASP A 202 -18.66 14.07 -20.98
N THR A 203 -19.71 13.82 -20.19
CA THR A 203 -20.75 14.79 -19.87
C THR A 203 -20.74 15.04 -18.36
N LEU A 204 -20.76 16.32 -17.98
CA LEU A 204 -20.86 16.76 -16.60
C LEU A 204 -22.33 16.85 -16.13
N PRO A 205 -22.62 16.71 -14.83
CA PRO A 205 -23.96 16.90 -14.29
C PRO A 205 -24.46 18.35 -14.46
N HIS A 206 -25.76 18.51 -14.71
CA HIS A 206 -26.42 19.80 -14.79
C HIS A 206 -26.58 20.43 -13.39
N ALA A 207 -25.50 20.98 -12.87
CA ALA A 207 -25.42 21.64 -11.57
C ALA A 207 -25.14 23.15 -11.73
N VAL A 208 -25.37 23.92 -10.68
CA VAL A 208 -25.03 25.36 -10.65
C VAL A 208 -23.52 25.56 -10.77
N ALA A 209 -22.77 24.68 -10.11
CA ALA A 209 -21.32 24.61 -10.19
C ALA A 209 -20.86 23.17 -10.09
N VAL A 210 -19.76 22.83 -10.78
CA VAL A 210 -19.09 21.53 -10.72
C VAL A 210 -17.61 21.79 -10.47
N VAL A 211 -17.18 21.68 -9.24
CA VAL A 211 -15.78 21.90 -8.81
C VAL A 211 -15.08 20.56 -8.71
N ASP A 212 -14.23 20.26 -9.68
CA ASP A 212 -13.45 19.03 -9.73
C ASP A 212 -12.14 19.28 -10.46
N PRO A 213 -10.97 19.07 -9.83
CA PRO A 213 -9.67 19.31 -10.44
C PRO A 213 -9.39 18.41 -11.65
N ARG A 214 -10.10 17.27 -11.79
CA ARG A 214 -9.90 16.30 -12.89
C ARG A 214 -10.75 16.58 -14.12
N ARG A 215 -11.55 17.61 -14.12
CA ARG A 215 -12.28 18.06 -15.33
C ARG A 215 -11.29 18.40 -16.45
N ALA A 216 -11.67 18.09 -17.68
CA ALA A 216 -10.84 18.38 -18.85
C ALA A 216 -10.60 19.89 -19.10
N ASP A 217 -11.52 20.73 -18.64
CA ASP A 217 -11.49 22.19 -18.73
C ASP A 217 -10.99 22.88 -17.46
N ASP A 218 -10.57 22.15 -16.45
CA ASP A 218 -9.97 22.70 -15.24
C ASP A 218 -8.48 23.01 -15.46
N HIS A 219 -8.07 24.21 -15.02
CA HIS A 219 -6.71 24.73 -15.19
C HIS A 219 -5.94 24.86 -13.89
N SER A 220 -6.47 24.36 -12.77
CA SER A 220 -5.73 24.33 -11.51
C SER A 220 -4.43 23.55 -11.66
N PRO A 221 -3.34 23.98 -11.04
CA PRO A 221 -2.02 23.37 -11.23
C PRO A 221 -1.91 21.98 -10.60
N PHE A 222 -2.71 21.69 -9.59
CA PHE A 222 -2.67 20.43 -8.84
C PHE A 222 -3.96 19.63 -9.02
N LYS A 223 -3.85 18.40 -9.50
CA LYS A 223 -4.98 17.52 -9.84
C LYS A 223 -5.19 16.39 -8.82
N GLY A 224 -4.34 16.32 -7.83
CA GLY A 224 -4.29 15.22 -6.87
C GLY A 224 -5.04 15.45 -5.56
N LEU A 225 -5.95 16.44 -5.48
CA LEU A 225 -6.78 16.64 -4.29
C LEU A 225 -7.79 15.50 -4.13
N CYS A 226 -8.07 15.11 -2.88
CA CYS A 226 -9.21 14.26 -2.51
C CYS A 226 -10.46 15.12 -2.26
N GLY A 227 -11.61 14.51 -1.96
CA GLY A 227 -12.85 15.22 -1.66
C GLY A 227 -12.71 16.21 -0.50
N ALA A 228 -12.03 15.81 0.59
CA ALA A 228 -11.72 16.71 1.71
C ALA A 228 -10.77 17.83 1.31
N GLY A 229 -9.84 17.58 0.39
CA GLY A 229 -8.95 18.60 -0.17
C GLY A 229 -9.70 19.63 -1.02
N VAL A 230 -10.67 19.20 -1.83
CA VAL A 230 -11.54 20.12 -2.59
C VAL A 230 -12.44 20.91 -1.64
N ALA A 231 -13.02 20.29 -0.63
CA ALA A 231 -13.81 20.97 0.40
C ALA A 231 -12.96 22.00 1.18
N PHE A 232 -11.70 21.68 1.48
CA PHE A 232 -10.75 22.62 2.10
C PHE A 232 -10.51 23.84 1.21
N LYS A 233 -10.32 23.67 -0.09
CA LYS A 233 -10.19 24.78 -1.04
C LYS A 233 -11.47 25.62 -1.13
N LEU A 234 -12.65 24.98 -1.10
CA LEU A 234 -13.93 25.68 -1.10
C LEU A 234 -14.08 26.57 0.14
N CYS A 235 -13.69 26.10 1.33
CA CYS A 235 -13.73 26.90 2.56
C CYS A 235 -12.82 28.13 2.47
N ALA A 236 -11.58 27.95 1.97
CA ALA A 236 -10.67 29.08 1.75
C ALA A 236 -11.25 30.10 0.77
N ALA A 237 -11.89 29.64 -0.31
CA ALA A 237 -12.55 30.51 -1.31
C ALA A 237 -13.74 31.26 -0.70
N LEU A 238 -14.55 30.62 0.15
CA LEU A 238 -15.68 31.25 0.83
C LEU A 238 -15.23 32.35 1.77
N ASP A 239 -14.13 32.15 2.51
CA ASP A 239 -13.57 33.20 3.39
C ASP A 239 -12.77 34.27 2.62
N GLY A 240 -12.42 34.00 1.37
CA GLY A 240 -11.56 34.88 0.57
C GLY A 240 -10.14 35.01 1.16
N CYS A 241 -9.66 34.00 1.85
CA CYS A 241 -8.34 33.95 2.47
C CYS A 241 -7.37 33.04 1.70
N PRO A 242 -6.06 33.24 1.88
CA PRO A 242 -5.06 32.27 1.42
C PRO A 242 -5.33 30.90 2.04
N PRO A 243 -5.19 29.79 1.27
CA PRO A 243 -5.48 28.44 1.79
C PRO A 243 -4.59 28.04 2.97
N GLU A 244 -3.43 28.64 3.11
CA GLU A 244 -2.53 28.43 4.27
C GLU A 244 -3.17 28.82 5.61
N GLU A 245 -4.04 29.84 5.62
CA GLU A 245 -4.76 30.26 6.82
C GLU A 245 -5.79 29.22 7.28
N MET A 246 -6.30 28.41 6.35
CA MET A 246 -7.24 27.32 6.66
C MET A 246 -6.56 26.09 7.26
N LEU A 247 -5.23 25.95 7.14
CA LEU A 247 -4.51 24.80 7.67
C LEU A 247 -4.69 24.65 9.19
N ASP A 248 -4.64 25.75 9.93
CA ASP A 248 -4.79 25.73 11.39
C ASP A 248 -6.23 25.45 11.82
N TYR A 249 -7.21 25.68 10.94
CA TYR A 249 -8.63 25.48 11.25
C TYR A 249 -9.15 24.08 10.95
N CYS A 250 -8.81 23.53 9.78
CA CYS A 250 -9.36 22.26 9.29
C CYS A 250 -8.34 21.36 8.57
N GLY A 251 -7.05 21.68 8.68
CA GLY A 251 -6.00 20.88 8.04
C GLY A 251 -5.94 19.44 8.55
N ASP A 252 -6.35 19.17 9.79
CA ASP A 252 -6.44 17.82 10.36
C ASP A 252 -7.45 16.95 9.61
N LEU A 253 -8.66 17.48 9.34
CA LEU A 253 -9.71 16.79 8.58
C LEU A 253 -9.27 16.52 7.15
N ALA A 254 -8.72 17.55 6.48
CA ALA A 254 -8.24 17.42 5.10
C ALA A 254 -7.07 16.43 5.00
N ALA A 255 -6.16 16.39 5.97
CA ALA A 255 -5.06 15.43 6.00
C ALA A 255 -5.54 13.99 6.20
N VAL A 256 -6.51 13.78 7.11
CA VAL A 256 -7.06 12.44 7.37
C VAL A 256 -7.76 11.90 6.12
N GLY A 257 -8.58 12.72 5.43
CA GLY A 257 -9.21 12.35 4.14
C GLY A 257 -8.16 12.03 3.07
N THR A 258 -7.20 12.93 2.86
CA THR A 258 -6.14 12.77 1.85
C THR A 258 -5.34 11.47 2.02
N VAL A 259 -4.95 11.15 3.26
CA VAL A 259 -4.19 9.92 3.55
C VAL A 259 -5.07 8.68 3.42
N ALA A 260 -6.32 8.74 3.86
CA ALA A 260 -7.23 7.61 3.83
C ALA A 260 -7.67 7.21 2.42
N ASP A 261 -7.81 8.19 1.52
CA ASP A 261 -8.11 7.97 0.10
C ASP A 261 -6.87 7.63 -0.74
N VAL A 262 -5.72 7.43 -0.07
CA VAL A 262 -4.45 7.02 -0.71
C VAL A 262 -4.01 7.99 -1.82
N MET A 263 -4.27 9.28 -1.63
CA MET A 263 -3.88 10.31 -2.58
C MET A 263 -2.35 10.52 -2.60
N PRO A 264 -1.78 10.98 -3.73
CA PRO A 264 -0.36 11.30 -3.83
C PRO A 264 0.09 12.26 -2.72
N LEU A 265 1.11 11.88 -1.93
CA LEU A 265 1.69 12.74 -0.89
C LEU A 265 2.84 13.57 -1.44
N THR A 266 2.55 14.27 -2.54
CA THR A 266 3.44 15.18 -3.26
C THR A 266 2.73 16.51 -3.48
N GLY A 267 3.46 17.57 -3.84
CA GLY A 267 2.89 18.90 -4.09
C GLY A 267 2.03 19.40 -2.93
N GLU A 268 0.90 19.99 -3.23
CA GLU A 268 -0.01 20.58 -2.23
C GLU A 268 -0.46 19.58 -1.15
N ASN A 269 -0.70 18.31 -1.52
CA ASN A 269 -1.09 17.30 -0.55
C ASN A 269 0.00 17.04 0.49
N ARG A 270 1.28 17.16 0.12
CA ARG A 270 2.38 16.99 1.05
C ARG A 270 2.37 18.09 2.12
N THR A 271 2.21 19.34 1.71
CA THR A 271 2.09 20.51 2.63
C THR A 271 0.86 20.37 3.52
N LEU A 272 -0.30 20.09 2.92
CA LEU A 272 -1.56 19.91 3.64
C LEU A 272 -1.48 18.78 4.67
N VAL A 273 -0.96 17.61 4.28
CA VAL A 273 -0.87 16.46 5.19
C VAL A 273 0.20 16.69 6.26
N LYS A 274 1.34 17.31 5.93
CA LYS A 274 2.38 17.66 6.91
C LYS A 274 1.85 18.59 8.01
N ALA A 275 1.12 19.65 7.63
CA ALA A 275 0.50 20.58 8.56
C ALA A 275 -0.64 19.92 9.35
N GLY A 276 -1.53 19.19 8.66
CA GLY A 276 -2.68 18.56 9.29
C GLY A 276 -2.33 17.43 10.27
N LEU A 277 -1.28 16.65 10.00
CA LEU A 277 -0.78 15.65 10.98
C LEU A 277 -0.22 16.29 12.24
N LYS A 278 0.43 17.45 12.10
CA LYS A 278 0.90 18.24 13.26
C LYS A 278 -0.28 18.79 14.06
N LEU A 279 -1.32 19.30 13.39
CA LEU A 279 -2.55 19.75 14.02
C LEU A 279 -3.27 18.58 14.71
N LEU A 280 -3.41 17.43 14.03
CA LEU A 280 -4.03 16.23 14.58
C LEU A 280 -3.35 15.72 15.84
N GLN A 281 -2.02 15.82 15.93
CA GLN A 281 -1.25 15.44 17.14
C GLN A 281 -1.61 16.28 18.37
N GLN A 282 -2.05 17.52 18.17
CA GLN A 282 -2.41 18.50 19.21
C GLN A 282 -3.88 18.90 19.09
N THR A 283 -4.72 18.01 18.57
CA THR A 283 -6.10 18.31 18.23
C THR A 283 -6.92 18.72 19.45
N ASP A 284 -7.71 19.78 19.28
CA ASP A 284 -8.72 20.21 20.24
C ASP A 284 -10.10 19.60 19.92
N ARG A 285 -10.20 18.77 18.88
CA ARG A 285 -11.45 18.09 18.52
C ARG A 285 -11.68 16.90 19.44
N PRO A 286 -12.74 16.88 20.28
CA PRO A 286 -12.99 15.77 21.19
C PRO A 286 -13.05 14.41 20.49
N GLY A 287 -13.64 14.36 19.29
CA GLY A 287 -13.75 13.12 18.53
C GLY A 287 -12.40 12.52 18.10
N PHE A 288 -11.47 13.33 17.59
CA PHE A 288 -10.13 12.85 17.25
C PHE A 288 -9.30 12.57 18.50
N SER A 289 -9.41 13.40 19.55
CA SER A 289 -8.72 13.14 20.82
C SER A 289 -9.10 11.77 21.38
N ALA A 290 -10.41 11.49 21.50
CA ALA A 290 -10.91 10.21 21.98
C ALA A 290 -10.47 9.03 21.09
N LEU A 291 -10.45 9.22 19.76
CA LEU A 291 -10.00 8.17 18.83
C LEU A 291 -8.50 7.90 18.97
N LEU A 292 -7.66 8.94 19.16
CA LEU A 292 -6.23 8.79 19.40
C LEU A 292 -5.92 8.08 20.71
N GLU A 293 -6.71 8.33 21.77
CA GLU A 293 -6.62 7.61 23.03
C GLU A 293 -6.99 6.13 22.88
N GLU A 294 -8.13 5.85 22.23
CA GLU A 294 -8.62 4.49 21.99
C GLU A 294 -7.59 3.63 21.21
N VAL A 295 -6.84 4.24 20.29
CA VAL A 295 -5.81 3.52 19.52
C VAL A 295 -4.41 3.58 20.14
N GLY A 296 -4.25 4.22 21.30
CA GLY A 296 -2.97 4.34 22.02
C GLY A 296 -1.93 5.24 21.34
N LEU A 297 -2.39 6.24 20.58
CA LEU A 297 -1.56 7.23 19.89
C LEU A 297 -1.52 8.61 20.57
N ALA A 298 -2.33 8.84 21.60
CA ALA A 298 -2.33 10.10 22.36
C ALA A 298 -0.93 10.44 22.87
N GLY A 299 -0.52 11.71 22.68
CA GLY A 299 0.79 12.21 23.09
C GLY A 299 2.00 11.69 22.30
N ARG A 300 1.76 11.01 21.18
CA ARG A 300 2.82 10.53 20.27
C ARG A 300 2.83 11.30 18.96
N PRO A 301 3.97 11.39 18.25
CA PRO A 301 3.98 11.90 16.87
C PRO A 301 3.06 11.07 15.98
N ILE A 302 2.18 11.78 15.26
CA ILE A 302 1.23 11.15 14.33
C ILE A 302 1.83 11.16 12.92
N THR A 303 1.83 9.99 12.28
CA THR A 303 2.32 9.79 10.91
C THR A 303 1.18 9.43 9.96
N ALA A 304 1.40 9.56 8.65
CA ALA A 304 0.45 9.08 7.65
C ALA A 304 0.18 7.56 7.79
N GLU A 305 1.19 6.78 8.21
CA GLU A 305 1.01 5.35 8.51
C GLU A 305 0.03 5.13 9.68
N ASN A 306 0.08 5.97 10.74
CA ASN A 306 -0.89 5.91 11.83
C ASN A 306 -2.31 6.22 11.34
N VAL A 307 -2.47 7.20 10.46
CA VAL A 307 -3.77 7.49 9.85
C VAL A 307 -4.26 6.28 9.04
N SER A 308 -3.45 5.74 8.15
CA SER A 308 -3.81 4.63 7.26
C SER A 308 -4.16 3.33 8.00
N TYR A 309 -3.44 3.00 9.10
CA TYR A 309 -3.57 1.69 9.75
C TYR A 309 -4.26 1.72 11.12
N ALA A 310 -4.37 2.89 11.76
CA ALA A 310 -5.03 3.00 13.06
C ALA A 310 -6.29 3.86 13.03
N ILE A 311 -6.29 5.04 12.43
CA ILE A 311 -7.41 5.98 12.45
C ILE A 311 -8.43 5.63 11.36
N ALA A 312 -8.04 5.67 10.09
CA ALA A 312 -8.91 5.46 8.95
C ALA A 312 -9.67 4.10 8.97
N PRO A 313 -9.08 2.97 9.37
CA PRO A 313 -9.81 1.71 9.42
C PRO A 313 -11.02 1.70 10.38
N ARG A 314 -10.98 2.48 11.47
CA ARG A 314 -12.10 2.56 12.43
C ARG A 314 -13.24 3.40 11.87
N ILE A 315 -12.93 4.51 11.24
CA ILE A 315 -13.92 5.36 10.55
C ILE A 315 -14.55 4.56 9.40
N ASN A 316 -13.74 3.93 8.54
CA ASN A 316 -14.20 3.10 7.42
C ASN A 316 -15.03 1.88 7.84
N ALA A 317 -14.79 1.32 9.04
CA ALA A 317 -15.52 0.17 9.52
C ALA A 317 -17.01 0.46 9.70
N ALA A 318 -17.38 1.68 10.12
CA ALA A 318 -18.77 2.09 10.24
C ALA A 318 -19.49 1.99 8.90
N GLY A 319 -18.96 2.54 7.83
CA GLY A 319 -19.57 2.46 6.49
C GLY A 319 -19.57 1.05 5.87
N ARG A 320 -18.77 0.12 6.40
CA ARG A 320 -18.70 -1.27 5.93
C ARG A 320 -19.62 -2.23 6.66
N MET A 321 -19.77 -2.06 7.96
CA MET A 321 -20.42 -3.02 8.87
C MET A 321 -21.72 -2.50 9.50
N ASP A 322 -21.90 -1.16 9.58
CA ASP A 322 -23.01 -0.50 10.25
C ASP A 322 -23.43 0.75 9.45
N ASN A 323 -23.34 1.92 10.04
CA ASN A 323 -23.75 3.19 9.44
C ASN A 323 -22.63 4.22 9.58
N ALA A 324 -22.19 4.79 8.46
CA ALA A 324 -21.17 5.84 8.42
C ALA A 324 -21.51 7.08 9.25
N VAL A 325 -22.79 7.30 9.54
CA VAL A 325 -23.26 8.40 10.41
C VAL A 325 -22.61 8.35 11.80
N THR A 326 -22.30 7.15 12.34
CA THR A 326 -21.58 7.02 13.62
C THR A 326 -20.19 7.65 13.55
N ALA A 327 -19.49 7.47 12.43
CA ALA A 327 -18.16 8.08 12.21
C ALA A 327 -18.28 9.60 12.07
N LEU A 328 -19.25 10.09 11.31
CA LEU A 328 -19.50 11.52 11.17
C LEU A 328 -19.88 12.15 12.52
N GLN A 329 -20.69 11.48 13.33
CA GLN A 329 -21.03 11.94 14.69
C GLN A 329 -19.79 12.05 15.58
N LEU A 330 -18.84 11.11 15.49
CA LEU A 330 -17.58 11.20 16.23
C LEU A 330 -16.78 12.44 15.81
N VAL A 331 -16.58 12.62 14.49
CA VAL A 331 -15.77 13.72 13.97
C VAL A 331 -16.37 15.09 14.29
N LEU A 332 -17.70 15.19 14.35
CA LEU A 332 -18.45 16.39 14.69
C LEU A 332 -18.73 16.56 16.19
N CYS A 333 -18.30 15.62 17.05
CA CYS A 333 -18.64 15.64 18.46
C CYS A 333 -17.94 16.79 19.18
N GLU A 334 -18.70 17.54 19.98
CA GLU A 334 -18.21 18.67 20.79
C GLU A 334 -18.11 18.28 22.29
N GLU A 335 -18.65 17.11 22.70
CA GLU A 335 -18.70 16.63 24.09
C GLU A 335 -17.72 15.48 24.31
N GLU A 336 -16.79 15.60 25.27
CA GLU A 336 -15.73 14.61 25.54
C GLU A 336 -16.30 13.22 25.86
N GLU A 337 -17.23 13.11 26.84
CA GLU A 337 -17.83 11.82 27.22
C GLU A 337 -18.52 11.11 26.04
N ARG A 338 -19.20 11.89 25.20
CA ARG A 338 -19.87 11.34 24.02
C ARG A 338 -18.86 10.92 22.94
N ALA A 339 -17.76 11.65 22.80
CA ALA A 339 -16.68 11.30 21.89
C ALA A 339 -16.01 9.99 22.29
N GLU A 340 -15.76 9.76 23.58
CA GLU A 340 -15.22 8.50 24.11
C GLU A 340 -16.14 7.30 23.78
N GLU A 341 -17.45 7.45 24.03
CA GLU A 341 -18.44 6.40 23.69
C GLU A 341 -18.42 6.06 22.19
N LEU A 342 -18.38 7.09 21.32
CA LEU A 342 -18.39 6.91 19.87
C LEU A 342 -17.07 6.31 19.37
N ALA A 343 -15.93 6.72 19.89
CA ALA A 343 -14.61 6.17 19.57
C ALA A 343 -14.53 4.69 19.94
N HIS A 344 -14.98 4.34 21.16
CA HIS A 344 -15.07 2.95 21.60
C HIS A 344 -15.97 2.11 20.69
N LYS A 345 -17.17 2.60 20.35
CA LYS A 345 -18.09 1.93 19.42
C LYS A 345 -17.45 1.69 18.06
N LEU A 346 -16.74 2.66 17.48
CA LEU A 346 -16.06 2.50 16.20
C LEU A 346 -14.93 1.46 16.29
N ASN A 347 -14.23 1.40 17.42
CA ASN A 347 -13.21 0.38 17.64
C ASN A 347 -13.83 -1.02 17.72
N GLU A 348 -14.97 -1.20 18.43
CA GLU A 348 -15.70 -2.47 18.46
C GLU A 348 -16.14 -2.92 17.06
N ILE A 349 -16.70 -2.00 16.26
CA ILE A 349 -17.11 -2.27 14.88
C ILE A 349 -15.88 -2.69 14.04
N ASN A 350 -14.73 -2.02 14.21
CA ASN A 350 -13.52 -2.37 13.49
C ASN A 350 -12.96 -3.73 13.91
N VAL A 351 -13.05 -4.10 15.20
CA VAL A 351 -12.67 -5.44 15.69
C VAL A 351 -13.57 -6.50 15.05
N ALA A 352 -14.89 -6.31 15.06
CA ALA A 352 -15.82 -7.24 14.42
C ALA A 352 -15.55 -7.38 12.91
N ARG A 353 -15.24 -6.28 12.23
CA ARG A 353 -14.83 -6.30 10.82
C ARG A 353 -13.56 -7.13 10.61
N GLN A 354 -12.55 -6.99 11.50
CA GLN A 354 -11.30 -7.77 11.43
C GLN A 354 -11.53 -9.25 11.68
N GLU A 355 -12.40 -9.62 12.61
CA GLU A 355 -12.78 -11.01 12.87
C GLU A 355 -13.47 -11.62 11.64
N THR A 356 -14.45 -10.92 11.08
CA THR A 356 -15.13 -11.34 9.83
C THR A 356 -14.15 -11.49 8.68
N GLU A 357 -13.19 -10.56 8.53
CA GLU A 357 -12.15 -10.62 7.53
C GLU A 357 -11.27 -11.88 7.70
N GLN A 358 -10.83 -12.18 8.93
CA GLN A 358 -10.02 -13.36 9.22
C GLN A 358 -10.77 -14.67 8.94
N GLU A 359 -12.06 -14.72 9.22
CA GLU A 359 -12.91 -15.88 8.92
C GLU A 359 -12.99 -16.11 7.40
N ILE A 360 -13.26 -15.07 6.62
CA ILE A 360 -13.33 -15.17 5.15
C ILE A 360 -11.96 -15.54 4.57
N VAL A 361 -10.86 -14.94 5.06
CA VAL A 361 -9.48 -15.28 4.61
C VAL A 361 -9.18 -16.75 4.88
N ARG A 362 -9.56 -17.27 6.06
CA ARG A 362 -9.37 -18.69 6.41
C ARG A 362 -10.17 -19.59 5.47
N ALA A 363 -11.45 -19.30 5.25
CA ALA A 363 -12.28 -20.07 4.35
C ALA A 363 -11.78 -20.03 2.89
N ALA A 364 -11.28 -18.88 2.45
CA ALA A 364 -10.64 -18.73 1.15
C ALA A 364 -9.35 -19.56 1.04
N GLN A 365 -8.54 -19.60 2.11
CA GLN A 365 -7.33 -20.43 2.15
C GLN A 365 -7.66 -21.92 2.11
N GLU A 366 -8.68 -22.37 2.82
CA GLU A 366 -9.15 -23.75 2.80
C GLU A 366 -9.59 -24.18 1.38
N GLN A 367 -10.22 -23.27 0.61
CA GLN A 367 -10.54 -23.53 -0.80
C GLN A 367 -9.29 -23.66 -1.67
N LEU A 368 -8.30 -22.78 -1.49
CA LEU A 368 -7.03 -22.83 -2.21
C LEU A 368 -6.26 -24.12 -1.92
N ASP A 369 -6.29 -24.59 -0.68
CA ASP A 369 -5.63 -25.81 -0.23
C ASP A 369 -6.34 -27.08 -0.75
N ALA A 370 -7.69 -27.04 -0.83
CA ALA A 370 -8.50 -28.12 -1.37
C ALA A 370 -8.39 -28.25 -2.89
N GLU A 371 -8.25 -27.12 -3.59
CA GLU A 371 -8.10 -27.06 -5.05
C GLU A 371 -6.86 -26.24 -5.45
N PRO A 372 -5.64 -26.78 -5.34
CA PRO A 372 -4.41 -26.05 -5.66
C PRO A 372 -4.33 -25.53 -7.10
N ALA A 373 -5.11 -26.09 -8.02
CA ALA A 373 -5.23 -25.62 -9.39
C ALA A 373 -5.72 -24.16 -9.49
N ILE A 374 -6.44 -23.66 -8.48
CA ILE A 374 -6.86 -22.25 -8.42
C ILE A 374 -5.63 -21.31 -8.36
N LEU A 375 -4.55 -21.73 -7.69
CA LEU A 375 -3.31 -20.97 -7.64
C LEU A 375 -2.55 -20.93 -8.97
N GLU A 376 -2.92 -21.77 -9.95
CA GLU A 376 -2.37 -21.72 -11.30
C GLU A 376 -3.14 -20.77 -12.22
N ASP A 377 -4.36 -20.38 -11.83
CA ASP A 377 -5.20 -19.42 -12.55
C ASP A 377 -4.52 -18.04 -12.64
N ARG A 378 -4.74 -17.35 -13.76
CA ARG A 378 -4.26 -15.98 -13.97
C ARG A 378 -5.09 -14.96 -13.20
N VAL A 379 -6.39 -15.21 -13.12
CA VAL A 379 -7.36 -14.46 -12.30
C VAL A 379 -7.96 -15.44 -11.31
N ILE A 380 -7.69 -15.24 -10.05
CA ILE A 380 -8.20 -16.08 -8.96
C ILE A 380 -9.64 -15.66 -8.67
N LEU A 381 -10.58 -16.60 -8.81
CA LEU A 381 -11.98 -16.43 -8.40
C LEU A 381 -12.28 -17.36 -7.25
N ILE A 382 -12.69 -16.79 -6.11
CA ILE A 382 -13.06 -17.50 -4.89
C ILE A 382 -14.46 -17.04 -4.48
N TRP A 383 -15.28 -17.98 -3.99
CA TRP A 383 -16.62 -17.64 -3.53
C TRP A 383 -17.04 -18.45 -2.30
N GLY A 384 -17.93 -17.86 -1.52
CA GLY A 384 -18.52 -18.52 -0.36
C GLY A 384 -19.91 -17.99 -0.07
N ARG A 385 -20.66 -18.72 0.75
CA ARG A 385 -22.00 -18.32 1.15
C ARG A 385 -21.94 -17.40 2.36
N ASP A 386 -22.83 -16.41 2.36
CA ASP A 386 -23.06 -15.49 3.48
C ASP A 386 -21.81 -14.71 3.96
N TRP A 387 -20.82 -14.55 3.08
CA TRP A 387 -19.69 -13.66 3.37
C TRP A 387 -20.13 -12.20 3.35
N HIS A 388 -19.65 -11.42 4.30
CA HIS A 388 -20.08 -10.03 4.43
C HIS A 388 -19.66 -9.18 3.22
N PRO A 389 -20.58 -8.59 2.43
CA PRO A 389 -20.25 -7.86 1.19
C PRO A 389 -19.34 -6.65 1.41
N GLY A 390 -19.38 -6.02 2.59
CA GLY A 390 -18.52 -4.90 2.98
C GLY A 390 -17.06 -5.30 3.21
N VAL A 391 -16.78 -6.63 3.39
CA VAL A 391 -15.46 -7.14 3.78
C VAL A 391 -14.74 -7.86 2.63
N ILE A 392 -15.47 -8.49 1.70
CA ILE A 392 -14.87 -9.28 0.61
C ILE A 392 -13.85 -8.50 -0.23
N GLY A 393 -14.01 -7.18 -0.39
CA GLY A 393 -13.04 -6.33 -1.10
C GLY A 393 -11.69 -6.22 -0.39
N ILE A 394 -11.68 -6.24 0.96
CA ILE A 394 -10.46 -6.24 1.76
C ILE A 394 -9.76 -7.60 1.62
N VAL A 395 -10.54 -8.68 1.67
CA VAL A 395 -10.03 -10.04 1.46
C VAL A 395 -9.40 -10.19 0.07
N ALA A 396 -10.05 -9.65 -0.97
CA ALA A 396 -9.49 -9.63 -2.32
C ALA A 396 -8.12 -8.93 -2.36
N SER A 397 -7.99 -7.76 -1.72
CA SER A 397 -6.70 -7.05 -1.63
C SER A 397 -5.61 -7.91 -0.97
N ARG A 398 -5.90 -8.53 0.19
CA ARG A 398 -4.94 -9.41 0.88
C ARG A 398 -4.51 -10.62 0.05
N LEU A 399 -5.44 -11.20 -0.70
CA LEU A 399 -5.13 -12.32 -1.58
C LEU A 399 -4.29 -11.87 -2.78
N VAL A 400 -4.52 -10.66 -3.33
CA VAL A 400 -3.64 -10.06 -4.35
C VAL A 400 -2.22 -9.89 -3.82
N GLU A 401 -2.07 -9.31 -2.62
CA GLU A 401 -0.75 -9.15 -1.98
C GLU A 401 -0.03 -10.49 -1.79
N LYS A 402 -0.76 -11.52 -1.37
CA LYS A 402 -0.23 -12.87 -1.14
C LYS A 402 0.14 -13.61 -2.43
N THR A 403 -0.68 -13.48 -3.48
CA THR A 403 -0.57 -14.29 -4.70
C THR A 403 0.12 -13.56 -5.87
N GLY A 404 0.18 -12.22 -5.82
CA GLY A 404 0.67 -11.40 -6.93
C GLY A 404 -0.22 -11.47 -8.18
N ARG A 405 -1.50 -11.82 -8.03
CA ARG A 405 -2.45 -12.03 -9.14
C ARG A 405 -3.73 -11.24 -8.90
N PRO A 406 -4.47 -10.90 -9.97
CA PRO A 406 -5.82 -10.39 -9.83
C PRO A 406 -6.71 -11.39 -9.10
N VAL A 407 -7.50 -10.91 -8.13
CA VAL A 407 -8.39 -11.74 -7.31
C VAL A 407 -9.79 -11.14 -7.31
N ILE A 408 -10.80 -11.99 -7.47
CA ILE A 408 -12.21 -11.66 -7.29
C ILE A 408 -12.75 -12.57 -6.17
N VAL A 409 -13.32 -11.95 -5.15
CA VAL A 409 -14.00 -12.65 -4.05
C VAL A 409 -15.49 -12.40 -4.14
N VAL A 410 -16.29 -13.47 -4.15
CA VAL A 410 -17.76 -13.41 -4.32
C VAL A 410 -18.45 -13.94 -3.09
N SER A 411 -19.40 -13.18 -2.56
CA SER A 411 -20.35 -13.60 -1.54
C SER A 411 -21.65 -14.01 -2.21
N VAL A 412 -22.11 -15.22 -1.99
CA VAL A 412 -23.38 -15.76 -2.52
C VAL A 412 -24.43 -15.75 -1.44
N ASP A 413 -25.59 -15.15 -1.71
CA ASP A 413 -26.71 -15.09 -0.78
C ASP A 413 -27.60 -16.36 -0.82
N GLU A 414 -28.65 -16.40 0.01
CA GLU A 414 -29.62 -17.51 0.08
C GLU A 414 -30.41 -17.73 -1.21
N HIS A 415 -30.47 -16.71 -2.08
CA HIS A 415 -31.17 -16.77 -3.37
C HIS A 415 -30.26 -17.19 -4.53
N GLY A 416 -28.97 -17.46 -4.25
CA GLY A 416 -27.99 -17.82 -5.26
C GLY A 416 -27.52 -16.63 -6.10
N GLU A 417 -27.69 -15.40 -5.61
CA GLU A 417 -27.09 -14.22 -6.21
C GLU A 417 -25.74 -13.90 -5.55
N GLY A 418 -24.69 -13.85 -6.36
CA GLY A 418 -23.33 -13.55 -5.93
C GLY A 418 -23.01 -12.07 -6.12
N LYS A 419 -22.53 -11.39 -5.06
CA LYS A 419 -21.91 -10.06 -5.12
C LYS A 419 -20.41 -10.22 -5.03
N GLY A 420 -19.67 -9.78 -6.06
CA GLY A 420 -18.23 -9.92 -6.15
C GLY A 420 -17.49 -8.59 -6.02
N SER A 421 -16.34 -8.62 -5.37
CA SER A 421 -15.40 -7.52 -5.34
C SER A 421 -14.02 -8.00 -5.79
N GLY A 422 -13.49 -7.36 -6.83
CA GLY A 422 -12.20 -7.69 -7.42
C GLY A 422 -11.15 -6.64 -7.14
N ARG A 423 -9.90 -7.11 -7.05
CA ARG A 423 -8.69 -6.30 -6.97
C ARG A 423 -7.67 -6.82 -7.97
N SER A 424 -6.89 -5.91 -8.52
CA SER A 424 -5.95 -6.21 -9.60
C SER A 424 -4.51 -5.95 -9.21
N VAL A 425 -3.62 -6.28 -10.14
CA VAL A 425 -2.19 -5.97 -10.11
C VAL A 425 -1.88 -4.96 -11.20
N GLN A 426 -0.78 -4.23 -11.05
CA GLN A 426 -0.32 -3.29 -12.07
C GLN A 426 -0.14 -3.99 -13.43
N GLY A 427 -0.64 -3.34 -14.49
CA GLY A 427 -0.58 -3.88 -15.85
C GLY A 427 -1.71 -4.84 -16.23
N PHE A 428 -2.66 -5.14 -15.33
CA PHE A 428 -3.84 -5.94 -15.63
C PHE A 428 -5.13 -5.14 -15.46
N ASN A 429 -5.88 -4.94 -16.52
CA ASN A 429 -7.17 -4.24 -16.49
C ASN A 429 -8.30 -5.21 -16.10
N LEU A 430 -8.64 -5.21 -14.81
CA LEU A 430 -9.68 -6.10 -14.27
C LEU A 430 -11.09 -5.75 -14.81
N HIS A 431 -11.38 -4.46 -14.99
CA HIS A 431 -12.68 -4.03 -15.53
C HIS A 431 -12.90 -4.59 -16.93
N THR A 432 -11.93 -4.46 -17.84
CA THR A 432 -12.04 -4.99 -19.21
C THR A 432 -12.14 -6.53 -19.21
N CYS A 433 -11.43 -7.19 -18.30
CA CYS A 433 -11.52 -8.64 -18.14
C CYS A 433 -12.94 -9.06 -17.72
N ILE A 434 -13.55 -8.39 -16.73
CA ILE A 434 -14.91 -8.66 -16.27
C ILE A 434 -15.92 -8.32 -17.37
N ALA A 435 -15.77 -7.21 -18.08
CA ALA A 435 -16.63 -6.79 -19.18
C ALA A 435 -16.71 -7.84 -20.32
N SER A 436 -15.62 -8.63 -20.53
CA SER A 436 -15.64 -9.73 -21.51
C SER A 436 -16.62 -10.86 -21.18
N CYS A 437 -17.19 -10.84 -19.98
CA CYS A 437 -18.16 -11.83 -19.48
C CYS A 437 -19.55 -11.23 -19.24
N GLU A 438 -19.85 -10.04 -19.78
CA GLU A 438 -21.10 -9.28 -19.49
C GLU A 438 -22.38 -10.08 -19.67
N ASP A 439 -22.41 -11.00 -20.66
CA ASP A 439 -23.58 -11.82 -21.00
C ASP A 439 -23.99 -12.81 -19.90
N ILE A 440 -23.11 -13.13 -18.95
CA ILE A 440 -23.39 -14.02 -17.81
C ILE A 440 -23.44 -13.27 -16.47
N LEU A 441 -23.22 -11.96 -16.48
CA LEU A 441 -23.26 -11.11 -15.31
C LEU A 441 -24.62 -10.40 -15.17
N LEU A 442 -25.06 -10.12 -13.96
CA LEU A 442 -26.25 -9.31 -13.68
C LEU A 442 -25.90 -7.82 -13.72
N ARG A 443 -24.75 -7.47 -13.16
CA ARG A 443 -24.16 -6.10 -13.13
C ARG A 443 -22.67 -6.20 -13.01
N PHE A 444 -21.96 -5.21 -13.51
CA PHE A 444 -20.54 -4.99 -13.22
C PHE A 444 -20.19 -3.51 -13.37
N GLY A 445 -19.07 -3.11 -12.77
CA GLY A 445 -18.53 -1.73 -12.86
C GLY A 445 -17.24 -1.59 -12.08
N GLY A 446 -16.56 -0.47 -12.27
CA GLY A 446 -15.30 -0.15 -11.60
C GLY A 446 -14.22 0.29 -12.58
N HIS A 447 -12.96 0.12 -12.16
CA HIS A 447 -11.78 0.57 -12.87
C HIS A 447 -10.76 -0.56 -13.04
N ALA A 448 -9.64 -0.27 -13.71
CA ALA A 448 -8.59 -1.26 -13.99
C ALA A 448 -8.10 -2.00 -12.73
N MET A 449 -7.95 -1.31 -11.60
CA MET A 449 -7.37 -1.87 -10.36
C MET A 449 -8.41 -2.45 -9.40
N ALA A 450 -9.67 -2.01 -9.47
CA ALA A 450 -10.74 -2.46 -8.58
C ALA A 450 -12.08 -2.45 -9.32
N ALA A 451 -12.81 -3.57 -9.24
CA ALA A 451 -14.09 -3.70 -9.90
C ALA A 451 -15.06 -4.54 -9.06
N GLY A 452 -16.35 -4.25 -9.21
CA GLY A 452 -17.44 -5.03 -8.61
C GLY A 452 -18.25 -5.75 -9.67
N LEU A 453 -18.89 -6.83 -9.28
CA LEU A 453 -19.82 -7.56 -10.15
C LEU A 453 -20.95 -8.21 -9.35
N SER A 454 -22.06 -8.50 -10.05
CA SER A 454 -23.09 -9.42 -9.57
C SER A 454 -23.28 -10.55 -10.58
N VAL A 455 -23.41 -11.79 -10.08
CA VAL A 455 -23.46 -13.00 -10.90
C VAL A 455 -24.34 -14.06 -10.22
N ARG A 456 -24.99 -14.93 -11.00
CA ARG A 456 -25.68 -16.09 -10.43
C ARG A 456 -24.70 -17.17 -10.03
N GLU A 457 -24.95 -17.88 -8.91
CA GLU A 457 -24.07 -18.95 -8.39
C GLU A 457 -23.78 -20.01 -9.46
N GLU A 458 -24.78 -20.38 -10.27
CA GLU A 458 -24.65 -21.36 -11.36
C GLU A 458 -23.64 -20.97 -12.44
N ASN A 459 -23.34 -19.67 -12.57
CA ASN A 459 -22.40 -19.13 -13.57
C ASN A 459 -20.96 -18.97 -13.03
N LEU A 460 -20.68 -19.19 -11.74
CA LEU A 460 -19.37 -18.93 -11.15
C LEU A 460 -18.23 -19.75 -11.79
N HIS A 461 -18.47 -21.03 -12.05
CA HIS A 461 -17.48 -21.89 -12.72
C HIS A 461 -17.21 -21.45 -14.17
N GLU A 462 -18.25 -21.04 -14.88
CA GLU A 462 -18.11 -20.53 -16.25
C GLU A 462 -17.42 -19.17 -16.25
N LEU A 463 -17.74 -18.30 -15.29
CA LEU A 463 -17.06 -17.03 -15.11
C LEU A 463 -15.55 -17.24 -14.87
N ARG A 464 -15.16 -18.14 -13.94
CA ARG A 464 -13.75 -18.48 -13.69
C ARG A 464 -13.03 -18.91 -14.99
N ARG A 465 -13.65 -19.80 -15.75
CA ARG A 465 -13.11 -20.29 -17.01
C ARG A 465 -12.87 -19.16 -18.01
N ARG A 466 -13.88 -18.32 -18.25
CA ARG A 466 -13.82 -17.22 -19.23
C ARG A 466 -12.82 -16.13 -18.85
N LEU A 467 -12.79 -15.73 -17.58
CA LEU A 467 -11.81 -14.76 -17.07
C LEU A 467 -10.38 -15.25 -17.35
N ASN A 468 -10.12 -16.53 -17.11
CA ASN A 468 -8.79 -17.11 -17.30
C ASN A 468 -8.44 -17.30 -18.79
N GLU A 469 -9.40 -17.63 -19.64
CA GLU A 469 -9.21 -17.68 -21.10
C GLU A 469 -8.90 -16.28 -21.68
N TRP A 470 -9.65 -15.26 -21.23
CA TRP A 470 -9.38 -13.88 -21.62
C TRP A 470 -7.97 -13.46 -21.16
N ALA A 471 -7.64 -13.69 -19.89
CA ALA A 471 -6.35 -13.35 -19.33
C ALA A 471 -5.18 -14.07 -20.01
N ALA A 472 -5.36 -15.34 -20.42
CA ALA A 472 -4.34 -16.09 -21.16
C ALA A 472 -4.07 -15.52 -22.55
N ARG A 473 -5.10 -14.95 -23.19
CA ARG A 473 -4.99 -14.36 -24.53
C ARG A 473 -4.45 -12.93 -24.49
N GLU A 474 -4.98 -12.08 -23.63
CA GLU A 474 -4.66 -10.63 -23.59
C GLU A 474 -3.44 -10.31 -22.71
N CYS A 475 -3.21 -11.11 -21.65
CA CYS A 475 -2.12 -10.93 -20.71
C CYS A 475 -1.33 -12.25 -20.54
N PRO A 476 -0.61 -12.72 -21.58
CA PRO A 476 0.08 -14.01 -21.55
C PRO A 476 1.18 -14.08 -20.48
N VAL A 477 1.70 -12.93 -20.05
CA VAL A 477 2.70 -12.83 -18.97
C VAL A 477 2.18 -11.89 -17.91
N LEU A 478 1.89 -12.42 -16.71
CA LEU A 478 1.67 -11.60 -15.51
C LEU A 478 3.06 -11.31 -14.93
N LEU A 479 3.51 -10.09 -15.10
CA LEU A 479 4.76 -9.64 -14.49
C LEU A 479 4.47 -9.22 -13.06
N THR A 480 5.16 -9.81 -12.10
CA THR A 480 5.24 -9.23 -10.74
C THR A 480 6.04 -7.92 -10.87
N PRO A 481 5.49 -6.77 -10.48
CA PRO A 481 6.23 -5.52 -10.55
C PRO A 481 7.54 -5.63 -9.77
N PRO A 482 8.65 -5.08 -10.29
CA PRO A 482 9.90 -5.06 -9.57
C PRO A 482 9.75 -4.27 -8.25
N LEU A 483 10.57 -4.60 -7.26
CA LEU A 483 10.70 -3.77 -6.08
C LEU A 483 11.59 -2.57 -6.43
N GLU A 484 11.02 -1.37 -6.37
CA GLU A 484 11.77 -0.14 -6.57
C GLU A 484 12.67 0.12 -5.35
N CYS A 485 13.97 0.25 -5.59
CA CYS A 485 14.97 0.49 -4.55
C CYS A 485 15.67 1.82 -4.82
N ASP A 486 15.75 2.68 -3.79
CA ASP A 486 16.34 4.00 -3.94
C ASP A 486 17.87 3.94 -4.00
N LEU A 487 18.52 3.25 -3.04
CA LEU A 487 19.98 3.23 -2.93
C LEU A 487 20.54 1.87 -2.49
N SER A 488 21.71 1.50 -3.01
CA SER A 488 22.57 0.50 -2.37
C SER A 488 23.42 1.18 -1.29
N ILE A 489 23.43 0.60 -0.09
CA ILE A 489 24.12 1.16 1.08
C ILE A 489 25.12 0.18 1.69
N HIS A 490 26.06 0.73 2.47
CA HIS A 490 26.97 -0.04 3.30
C HIS A 490 26.82 0.37 4.77
N LEU A 491 26.57 -0.59 5.66
CA LEU A 491 26.23 -0.32 7.07
C LEU A 491 27.27 0.54 7.81
N ASP A 492 28.56 0.39 7.50
CA ASP A 492 29.62 1.19 8.12
C ASP A 492 29.51 2.70 7.85
N ARG A 493 28.72 3.10 6.85
CA ARG A 493 28.52 4.50 6.45
C ARG A 493 27.23 5.10 6.96
N ILE A 494 26.35 4.28 7.55
CA ILE A 494 25.03 4.71 8.03
C ILE A 494 25.11 5.04 9.52
N THR A 495 24.62 6.20 9.89
CA THR A 495 24.56 6.66 11.28
C THR A 495 23.09 6.88 11.69
N VAL A 496 22.83 6.90 13.00
CA VAL A 496 21.51 7.24 13.54
C VAL A 496 21.04 8.59 12.98
N GLU A 497 21.95 9.58 12.97
CA GLU A 497 21.62 10.92 12.50
C GLU A 497 21.28 10.93 11.00
N SER A 498 22.05 10.24 10.16
CA SER A 498 21.74 10.16 8.73
C SER A 498 20.38 9.53 8.43
N VAL A 499 19.89 8.60 9.28
CA VAL A 499 18.56 8.02 9.13
C VAL A 499 17.49 8.98 9.65
N ARG A 500 17.72 9.72 10.74
CA ARG A 500 16.80 10.76 11.20
C ARG A 500 16.59 11.86 10.16
N ARG A 501 17.64 12.22 9.39
CA ARG A 501 17.49 13.20 8.30
C ARG A 501 16.46 12.79 7.25
N LEU A 502 16.22 11.48 7.07
CA LEU A 502 15.17 11.00 6.14
C LEU A 502 13.76 11.41 6.56
N GLU A 503 13.52 11.71 7.85
CA GLU A 503 12.23 12.20 8.34
C GLU A 503 11.80 13.51 7.67
N GLN A 504 12.74 14.28 7.13
CA GLN A 504 12.46 15.49 6.35
C GLN A 504 11.72 15.20 5.03
N LEU A 505 11.79 13.95 4.52
CA LEU A 505 11.02 13.51 3.35
C LEU A 505 9.57 13.14 3.68
N ALA A 506 9.22 12.99 4.96
CA ALA A 506 7.84 12.70 5.36
C ALA A 506 6.88 13.89 5.04
N PRO A 507 5.58 13.62 4.88
CA PRO A 507 4.86 12.34 5.10
C PRO A 507 5.08 11.32 3.99
N TYR A 508 5.26 10.05 4.38
CA TYR A 508 5.38 8.95 3.44
C TYR A 508 4.02 8.33 3.12
N GLY A 509 3.82 7.95 1.86
CA GLY A 509 2.58 7.34 1.37
C GLY A 509 2.60 7.14 -0.14
N ALA A 510 1.43 7.30 -0.79
CA ALA A 510 1.32 7.19 -2.24
C ALA A 510 2.22 8.22 -2.93
N GLU A 511 2.91 7.81 -3.99
CA GLU A 511 3.92 8.56 -4.76
C GLU A 511 5.12 9.13 -3.97
N ASN A 512 5.09 9.05 -2.64
CA ASN A 512 6.23 9.34 -1.77
C ASN A 512 6.48 8.16 -0.81
N PRO A 513 6.88 6.98 -1.29
CA PRO A 513 7.08 5.80 -0.44
C PRO A 513 8.26 5.98 0.53
N THR A 514 8.22 5.26 1.66
CA THR A 514 9.38 5.15 2.55
C THR A 514 10.60 4.67 1.76
N PRO A 515 11.78 5.29 1.89
CA PRO A 515 12.97 4.91 1.14
C PRO A 515 13.34 3.45 1.32
N VAL A 516 13.66 2.78 0.20
CA VAL A 516 14.06 1.37 0.16
C VAL A 516 15.55 1.28 -0.13
N PHE A 517 16.27 0.64 0.78
CA PHE A 517 17.72 0.48 0.69
C PHE A 517 18.09 -0.98 0.40
N VAL A 518 19.09 -1.17 -0.44
CA VAL A 518 19.69 -2.47 -0.72
C VAL A 518 20.97 -2.63 0.08
N LEU A 519 21.01 -3.65 0.93
CA LEU A 519 22.18 -4.06 1.68
C LEU A 519 22.74 -5.32 1.03
N GLU A 520 23.81 -5.16 0.24
CA GLU A 520 24.40 -6.28 -0.49
C GLU A 520 25.33 -7.13 0.39
N LYS A 521 25.30 -8.45 0.19
CA LYS A 521 26.19 -9.43 0.82
C LYS A 521 26.22 -9.33 2.35
N ALA A 522 25.08 -9.11 2.96
CA ALA A 522 24.95 -9.15 4.41
C ALA A 522 24.96 -10.59 4.92
N VAL A 523 25.60 -10.84 6.04
CA VAL A 523 25.61 -12.15 6.72
C VAL A 523 24.48 -12.16 7.75
N ILE A 524 23.65 -13.19 7.73
CA ILE A 524 22.67 -13.44 8.80
C ILE A 524 23.42 -13.93 10.04
N ASP A 525 23.56 -13.05 11.03
CA ASP A 525 24.34 -13.26 12.25
C ASP A 525 23.44 -13.64 13.46
N GLY A 526 22.12 -13.60 13.29
CA GLY A 526 21.14 -14.00 14.31
C GLY A 526 19.71 -14.02 13.75
N ILE A 527 18.90 -14.93 14.28
CA ILE A 527 17.49 -15.14 13.95
C ILE A 527 16.70 -15.21 15.25
N TYR A 528 15.73 -14.33 15.44
CA TYR A 528 14.97 -14.20 16.69
C TYR A 528 13.47 -14.14 16.42
N PRO A 529 12.63 -14.92 17.12
CA PRO A 529 11.19 -14.77 17.06
C PRO A 529 10.74 -13.46 17.71
N VAL A 530 9.69 -12.84 17.13
CA VAL A 530 9.04 -11.64 17.67
C VAL A 530 7.53 -11.88 17.69
N SER A 531 6.83 -11.32 18.69
CA SER A 531 5.37 -11.44 18.83
C SER A 531 4.90 -12.90 18.77
N GLU A 532 5.43 -13.74 19.68
CA GLU A 532 5.09 -15.18 19.77
C GLU A 532 5.40 -15.96 18.47
N GLY A 533 6.44 -15.55 17.74
CA GLY A 533 6.85 -16.22 16.50
C GLY A 533 6.10 -15.77 15.24
N ARG A 534 5.14 -14.84 15.32
CA ARG A 534 4.43 -14.32 14.16
C ARG A 534 5.31 -13.51 13.20
N HIS A 535 6.46 -13.05 13.69
CA HIS A 535 7.43 -12.27 12.93
C HIS A 535 8.83 -12.78 13.22
N CYS A 536 9.77 -12.45 12.31
CA CYS A 536 11.17 -12.79 12.47
C CYS A 536 12.02 -11.51 12.54
N ARG A 537 12.90 -11.41 13.54
CA ARG A 537 13.92 -10.38 13.60
C ARG A 537 15.27 -10.98 13.28
N LEU A 538 15.91 -10.45 12.25
CA LEU A 538 17.25 -10.86 11.84
C LEU A 538 18.29 -9.86 12.33
N ARG A 539 19.47 -10.35 12.70
CA ARG A 539 20.65 -9.54 12.81
C ARG A 539 21.46 -9.71 11.52
N LEU A 540 21.53 -8.64 10.75
CA LEU A 540 22.29 -8.57 9.50
C LEU A 540 23.61 -7.87 9.76
N ARG A 541 24.73 -8.50 9.37
CA ARG A 541 26.07 -7.98 9.57
C ARG A 541 26.78 -7.78 8.22
N GLN A 542 27.43 -6.63 8.07
CA GLN A 542 28.25 -6.29 6.91
C GLN A 542 29.55 -5.66 7.42
N GLY A 543 30.68 -6.30 7.18
CA GLY A 543 31.96 -5.89 7.78
C GLY A 543 31.92 -5.94 9.31
N SER A 544 32.22 -4.81 9.97
CA SER A 544 32.17 -4.66 11.43
C SER A 544 30.81 -4.19 11.95
N ALA A 545 29.97 -3.62 11.09
CA ALA A 545 28.66 -3.08 11.45
C ALA A 545 27.55 -4.14 11.38
N SER A 546 26.53 -3.98 12.22
CA SER A 546 25.35 -4.83 12.19
C SER A 546 24.09 -4.03 12.50
N ILE A 547 22.95 -4.49 11.96
CA ILE A 547 21.63 -3.91 12.17
C ILE A 547 20.64 -5.03 12.55
N TYR A 548 19.71 -4.71 13.43
CA TYR A 548 18.53 -5.55 13.64
C TYR A 548 17.42 -5.10 12.70
N ALA A 549 16.87 -6.06 11.94
CA ALA A 549 15.78 -5.78 11.01
C ALA A 549 14.66 -6.81 11.21
N VAL A 550 13.40 -6.33 11.22
CA VAL A 550 12.22 -7.17 11.41
C VAL A 550 11.61 -7.51 10.06
N TRP A 551 11.33 -8.79 9.85
CA TRP A 551 10.52 -9.28 8.72
C TRP A 551 9.13 -9.60 9.23
N PHE A 552 8.19 -8.71 8.97
CA PHE A 552 6.81 -8.87 9.41
C PHE A 552 6.12 -9.98 8.63
N GLY A 553 5.30 -10.78 9.30
CA GLY A 553 4.57 -11.91 8.71
C GLY A 553 5.42 -13.15 8.39
N MET A 554 6.75 -13.08 8.57
CA MET A 554 7.64 -14.23 8.37
C MET A 554 7.83 -14.98 9.69
N HIS A 555 7.39 -16.21 9.74
CA HIS A 555 7.66 -17.08 10.90
C HIS A 555 9.09 -17.60 10.83
N PRO A 556 9.84 -17.61 11.94
CA PRO A 556 11.22 -18.14 11.96
C PRO A 556 11.36 -19.56 11.42
N GLU A 557 10.34 -20.40 11.65
CA GLU A 557 10.30 -21.80 11.18
C GLU A 557 10.09 -21.91 9.65
N GLN A 558 9.53 -20.86 9.03
CA GLN A 558 9.29 -20.81 7.59
C GLN A 558 10.43 -20.12 6.83
N LEU A 559 11.43 -19.59 7.57
CA LEU A 559 12.54 -18.87 6.95
C LEU A 559 13.43 -19.83 6.15
N PRO A 560 13.65 -19.58 4.84
CA PRO A 560 14.48 -20.44 4.00
C PRO A 560 15.99 -20.27 4.26
N TYR A 561 16.36 -19.34 5.13
CA TYR A 561 17.73 -18.99 5.49
C TYR A 561 18.13 -19.48 6.86
N ALA A 562 19.43 -19.61 7.08
CA ALA A 562 20.02 -19.96 8.35
C ALA A 562 21.10 -18.95 8.77
N MET A 563 21.54 -19.02 10.02
CA MET A 563 22.71 -18.27 10.49
C MET A 563 23.95 -18.60 9.64
N GLY A 564 24.68 -17.57 9.25
CA GLY A 564 25.85 -17.66 8.40
C GLY A 564 25.57 -17.57 6.90
N ASP A 565 24.30 -17.61 6.46
CA ASP A 565 23.96 -17.39 5.05
C ASP A 565 24.23 -15.94 4.66
N VAL A 566 24.67 -15.75 3.41
CA VAL A 566 24.95 -14.44 2.82
C VAL A 566 23.77 -14.06 1.93
N VAL A 567 23.19 -12.91 2.22
CA VAL A 567 21.98 -12.42 1.56
C VAL A 567 22.15 -10.98 1.07
N ASP A 568 21.41 -10.63 0.05
CA ASP A 568 21.11 -9.26 -0.29
C ASP A 568 19.74 -8.92 0.33
N ALA A 569 19.63 -7.79 1.02
CA ALA A 569 18.44 -7.41 1.74
C ALA A 569 17.89 -6.07 1.25
N ALA A 570 16.63 -6.05 0.81
CA ALA A 570 15.88 -4.83 0.60
C ALA A 570 15.14 -4.46 1.89
N LEU A 571 15.39 -3.27 2.41
CA LEU A 571 14.86 -2.85 3.71
C LEU A 571 14.61 -1.34 3.79
N ASN A 572 13.67 -0.95 4.62
CA ASN A 572 13.55 0.42 5.10
C ASN A 572 14.43 0.59 6.36
N LEU A 573 14.96 1.79 6.55
CA LEU A 573 15.72 2.16 7.76
C LEU A 573 14.85 3.01 8.70
N SER A 574 15.04 2.80 9.99
CA SER A 574 14.42 3.60 11.05
C SER A 574 15.36 3.72 12.25
N VAL A 575 15.02 4.64 13.15
CA VAL A 575 15.72 4.80 14.43
C VAL A 575 14.80 4.29 15.54
N TYR A 576 15.32 3.45 16.40
CA TYR A 576 14.64 2.99 17.60
C TYR A 576 15.29 3.63 18.83
N ASP A 577 14.51 4.44 19.55
CA ASP A 577 14.99 5.10 20.77
C ASP A 577 14.88 4.13 21.95
N ALA A 578 15.99 3.44 22.21
CA ALA A 578 16.12 2.50 23.32
C ALA A 578 16.55 3.24 24.62
N PRO A 579 16.29 2.66 25.82
CA PRO A 579 16.72 3.26 27.08
C PRO A 579 18.24 3.49 27.20
N ARG A 580 19.02 2.79 26.37
CA ARG A 580 20.50 2.90 26.32
C ARG A 580 21.03 3.80 25.19
N GLY A 581 20.15 4.54 24.53
CA GLY A 581 20.45 5.40 23.39
C GLY A 581 19.82 4.91 22.09
N ALA A 582 19.73 5.82 21.13
CA ALA A 582 19.13 5.56 19.82
C ALA A 582 19.95 4.52 19.01
N GLN A 583 19.28 3.62 18.36
CA GLN A 583 19.85 2.54 17.57
C GLN A 583 19.23 2.45 16.19
N LEU A 584 20.03 2.06 15.20
CA LEU A 584 19.53 1.74 13.87
C LEU A 584 18.67 0.49 13.92
N SER A 585 17.53 0.53 13.26
CA SER A 585 16.62 -0.56 13.06
C SER A 585 16.19 -0.62 11.58
N GLY A 586 15.75 -1.80 11.13
CA GLY A 586 15.26 -1.98 9.78
C GLY A 586 13.95 -2.78 9.74
N ARG A 587 13.18 -2.55 8.66
CA ARG A 587 12.07 -3.40 8.25
C ARG A 587 12.46 -4.10 6.96
N ILE A 588 12.56 -5.43 6.99
CA ILE A 588 12.87 -6.23 5.81
C ILE A 588 11.63 -6.28 4.92
N LEU A 589 11.81 -5.93 3.66
CA LEU A 589 10.81 -6.06 2.61
C LEU A 589 11.00 -7.38 1.86
N GLU A 590 12.26 -7.69 1.53
CA GLU A 590 12.61 -8.91 0.81
C GLU A 590 14.08 -9.28 1.05
N LEU A 591 14.39 -10.59 0.99
CA LEU A 591 15.75 -11.11 1.03
C LEU A 591 16.00 -11.96 -0.21
N HIS A 592 17.16 -11.75 -0.85
CA HIS A 592 17.66 -12.62 -1.90
C HIS A 592 18.92 -13.32 -1.44
N PRO A 593 19.16 -14.58 -1.82
CA PRO A 593 20.46 -15.19 -1.64
C PRO A 593 21.50 -14.41 -2.45
N ALA A 594 22.58 -13.96 -1.81
CA ALA A 594 23.60 -13.21 -2.51
C ALA A 594 24.29 -14.03 -3.59
N GLY A 595 24.54 -13.41 -4.75
CA GLY A 595 25.31 -14.01 -5.85
C GLY A 595 24.52 -14.96 -6.74
N LEU A 596 23.18 -14.91 -6.74
CA LEU A 596 22.36 -15.58 -7.73
C LEU A 596 22.12 -14.68 -8.94
N GLY A 597 22.39 -15.21 -10.13
CA GLY A 597 22.14 -14.58 -11.42
C GLY A 597 21.17 -15.40 -12.29
N ASN A 598 21.21 -15.16 -13.61
CA ASN A 598 20.32 -15.81 -14.57
C ASN A 598 20.60 -17.32 -14.78
N ALA A 599 21.80 -17.78 -14.48
CA ALA A 599 22.20 -19.16 -14.70
C ALA A 599 21.35 -20.18 -13.91
N ALA A 600 20.91 -19.81 -12.70
CA ALA A 600 20.01 -20.64 -11.91
C ALA A 600 18.65 -20.85 -12.58
N ALA A 601 18.08 -19.80 -13.17
CA ALA A 601 16.79 -19.87 -13.87
C ALA A 601 16.88 -20.72 -15.15
N GLU A 602 17.93 -20.53 -15.96
CA GLU A 602 18.16 -21.29 -17.19
C GLU A 602 18.30 -22.78 -16.91
N GLN A 603 19.11 -23.17 -15.93
CA GLN A 603 19.29 -24.55 -15.56
C GLN A 603 18.05 -25.19 -14.94
N THR A 604 17.27 -24.41 -14.17
CA THR A 604 15.98 -24.87 -13.65
C THR A 604 15.03 -25.22 -14.80
N ALA A 605 14.97 -24.37 -15.84
CA ALA A 605 14.13 -24.62 -17.02
C ALA A 605 14.56 -25.93 -17.77
N LEU A 606 15.86 -26.20 -17.88
CA LEU A 606 16.37 -27.45 -18.49
C LEU A 606 15.93 -28.68 -17.68
N VAL A 607 16.00 -28.63 -16.35
CA VAL A 607 15.56 -29.76 -15.51
C VAL A 607 14.04 -29.96 -15.59
N GLN A 608 13.26 -28.86 -15.67
CA GLN A 608 11.82 -28.99 -15.91
C GLN A 608 11.49 -29.61 -17.26
N ALA A 609 12.19 -29.20 -18.30
CA ALA A 609 12.05 -29.82 -19.63
C ALA A 609 12.38 -31.34 -19.59
N LEU A 610 13.47 -31.73 -18.91
CA LEU A 610 13.83 -33.12 -18.68
C LEU A 610 12.73 -33.91 -17.97
N ARG A 611 12.15 -33.35 -16.90
CA ARG A 611 11.04 -33.97 -16.14
C ARG A 611 9.77 -34.16 -16.99
N ARG A 612 9.53 -33.28 -17.96
CA ARG A 612 8.38 -33.35 -18.88
C ARG A 612 8.65 -34.30 -20.09
N GLY A 613 9.82 -34.92 -20.17
CA GLY A 613 10.20 -35.75 -21.29
C GLY A 613 10.53 -34.99 -22.58
N THR A 614 10.79 -33.67 -22.47
CA THR A 614 11.22 -32.88 -23.63
C THR A 614 12.66 -33.22 -23.98
N PRO A 615 12.99 -33.54 -25.26
CA PRO A 615 14.35 -33.87 -25.66
C PRO A 615 15.31 -32.69 -25.38
N LEU A 616 16.44 -33.00 -24.76
CA LEU A 616 17.55 -32.06 -24.53
C LEU A 616 18.71 -32.39 -25.43
N THR A 617 19.47 -31.40 -25.87
CA THR A 617 20.74 -31.63 -26.61
C THR A 617 21.79 -32.26 -25.69
N ALA A 618 22.82 -32.89 -26.27
CA ALA A 618 23.92 -33.47 -25.49
C ALA A 618 24.60 -32.45 -24.56
N GLU A 619 24.75 -31.20 -25.02
CA GLU A 619 25.31 -30.11 -24.24
C GLU A 619 24.42 -29.71 -23.05
N GLN A 620 23.09 -29.61 -23.29
CA GLN A 620 22.11 -29.35 -22.25
C GLN A 620 22.03 -30.45 -21.21
N LYS A 621 22.07 -31.72 -21.64
CA LYS A 621 22.14 -32.87 -20.72
C LYS A 621 23.42 -32.82 -19.88
N ALA A 622 24.58 -32.55 -20.48
CA ALA A 622 25.85 -32.42 -19.76
C ALA A 622 25.86 -31.29 -18.73
N ALA A 623 25.17 -30.17 -19.01
CA ALA A 623 25.07 -29.03 -18.09
C ALA A 623 24.34 -29.39 -16.77
N VAL A 624 23.32 -30.26 -16.83
CA VAL A 624 22.49 -30.63 -15.68
C VAL A 624 22.81 -32.01 -15.08
N ALA A 625 23.66 -32.82 -15.75
CA ALA A 625 24.03 -34.15 -15.28
C ALA A 625 24.98 -34.07 -14.06
N PRO A 626 24.56 -34.52 -12.86
CA PRO A 626 25.44 -34.54 -11.71
C PRO A 626 26.43 -35.70 -11.75
N LYS A 627 27.66 -35.42 -11.34
CA LYS A 627 28.61 -36.47 -11.01
C LYS A 627 28.27 -37.04 -9.64
N ARG A 628 28.82 -38.22 -9.31
CA ARG A 628 28.64 -38.80 -7.97
C ARG A 628 29.12 -37.87 -6.85
N SER A 629 30.18 -37.08 -7.08
CA SER A 629 30.67 -36.07 -6.14
C SER A 629 29.63 -35.01 -5.87
N ASP A 630 28.89 -34.55 -6.87
CA ASP A 630 27.87 -33.51 -6.75
C ASP A 630 26.70 -34.00 -5.88
N ILE A 631 26.24 -35.26 -6.14
CA ILE A 631 25.18 -35.87 -5.32
C ILE A 631 25.62 -36.04 -3.85
N ILE A 632 26.89 -36.44 -3.61
CA ILE A 632 27.43 -36.51 -2.25
C ILE A 632 27.46 -35.14 -1.58
N THR A 633 27.81 -34.09 -2.32
CA THR A 633 27.84 -32.72 -1.78
C THR A 633 26.43 -32.27 -1.38
N VAL A 634 25.43 -32.46 -2.23
CA VAL A 634 24.02 -32.17 -1.90
C VAL A 634 23.55 -32.97 -0.69
N TYR A 635 23.84 -34.27 -0.63
CA TYR A 635 23.48 -35.12 0.51
C TYR A 635 24.11 -34.66 1.82
N ARG A 636 25.37 -34.21 1.82
CA ARG A 636 26.06 -33.65 2.99
C ARG A 636 25.42 -32.35 3.47
N GLU A 637 24.99 -31.49 2.55
CA GLU A 637 24.28 -30.27 2.91
C GLU A 637 22.93 -30.56 3.58
N LEU A 638 22.21 -31.59 3.11
CA LEU A 638 20.98 -32.08 3.75
C LEU A 638 21.23 -32.71 5.14
N GLN A 639 22.43 -33.29 5.37
CA GLN A 639 22.84 -33.74 6.70
C GLN A 639 23.18 -32.59 7.66
N ALA A 640 23.73 -31.49 7.13
CA ALA A 640 24.17 -30.36 7.94
C ALA A 640 23.02 -29.51 8.48
N ARG A 641 21.96 -29.35 7.71
CA ARG A 641 20.76 -28.60 8.08
C ARG A 641 19.54 -29.00 7.22
N ARG A 642 18.35 -28.64 7.68
CA ARG A 642 17.12 -28.70 6.89
C ARG A 642 17.16 -27.63 5.79
N TRP A 643 16.69 -27.98 4.60
CA TRP A 643 16.56 -27.08 3.46
C TRP A 643 15.11 -27.03 3.02
N HIS A 644 14.64 -25.84 2.71
CA HIS A 644 13.28 -25.60 2.21
C HIS A 644 13.08 -26.38 0.91
N ALA A 645 11.96 -27.12 0.78
CA ALA A 645 11.67 -27.87 -0.44
C ALA A 645 11.07 -27.00 -1.55
N GLU A 646 10.39 -25.92 -1.16
CA GLU A 646 9.72 -24.99 -2.07
C GLU A 646 10.60 -23.78 -2.44
N ASP A 647 11.68 -23.54 -1.68
CA ASP A 647 12.64 -22.47 -1.95
C ASP A 647 14.08 -22.99 -1.85
N LEU A 648 14.62 -23.40 -2.98
CA LEU A 648 15.97 -23.95 -3.10
C LEU A 648 17.04 -22.93 -3.48
N GLN A 649 16.66 -21.66 -3.71
CA GLN A 649 17.64 -20.65 -4.11
C GLN A 649 18.77 -20.43 -3.09
N PRO A 650 18.54 -20.47 -1.76
CA PRO A 650 19.63 -20.44 -0.79
C PRO A 650 20.60 -21.60 -0.92
N LEU A 651 20.12 -22.78 -1.31
CA LEU A 651 20.98 -23.95 -1.58
C LEU A 651 21.80 -23.76 -2.86
N PHE A 652 21.18 -23.18 -3.90
CA PHE A 652 21.87 -22.87 -5.15
C PHE A 652 22.98 -21.83 -4.95
N ALA A 653 22.70 -20.78 -4.20
CA ALA A 653 23.70 -19.77 -3.85
C ALA A 653 24.88 -20.39 -3.08
N LYS A 654 24.60 -21.26 -2.12
CA LYS A 654 25.63 -21.92 -1.30
C LYS A 654 26.54 -22.86 -2.09
N LEU A 655 25.96 -23.61 -3.03
CA LEU A 655 26.68 -24.61 -3.83
C LEU A 655 27.16 -24.08 -5.20
N GLY A 656 26.85 -22.81 -5.50
CA GLY A 656 27.14 -22.11 -6.75
C GLY A 656 26.03 -22.28 -7.78
N GLU A 657 25.51 -21.16 -8.27
CA GLU A 657 24.38 -21.11 -9.19
C GLU A 657 24.60 -21.91 -10.50
N GLN A 658 25.84 -22.00 -10.95
CA GLN A 658 26.22 -22.80 -12.12
C GLN A 658 26.00 -24.30 -11.93
N ASN A 659 25.69 -24.76 -10.72
CA ASN A 659 25.41 -26.16 -10.40
C ASN A 659 23.91 -26.42 -10.18
N THR A 660 23.05 -25.42 -10.36
CA THR A 660 21.60 -25.50 -10.07
C THR A 660 20.94 -26.72 -10.70
N GLY A 661 21.19 -26.99 -11.98
CA GLY A 661 20.65 -28.15 -12.65
C GLY A 661 21.11 -29.46 -12.03
N LYS A 662 22.40 -29.57 -11.72
CA LYS A 662 22.97 -30.75 -11.05
C LYS A 662 22.40 -30.96 -9.63
N ILE A 663 22.18 -29.87 -8.90
CA ILE A 663 21.56 -29.91 -7.56
C ILE A 663 20.13 -30.44 -7.65
N LEU A 664 19.33 -29.90 -8.58
CA LEU A 664 17.95 -30.33 -8.79
C LEU A 664 17.84 -31.80 -9.20
N VAL A 665 18.69 -32.22 -10.12
CA VAL A 665 18.76 -33.66 -10.54
C VAL A 665 19.21 -34.52 -9.37
N ALA A 666 20.20 -34.09 -8.57
CA ALA A 666 20.67 -34.80 -7.41
C ALA A 666 19.58 -34.99 -6.35
N LEU A 667 18.84 -33.91 -6.03
CA LEU A 667 17.68 -33.95 -5.11
C LEU A 667 16.63 -34.95 -5.63
N THR A 668 16.25 -34.86 -6.90
CA THR A 668 15.27 -35.75 -7.50
C THR A 668 15.75 -37.22 -7.46
N ALA A 669 17.02 -37.46 -7.76
CA ALA A 669 17.57 -38.82 -7.71
C ALA A 669 17.59 -39.40 -6.29
N LEU A 670 17.98 -38.58 -5.28
CA LEU A 670 17.96 -38.98 -3.87
C LEU A 670 16.54 -39.30 -3.37
N GLU A 671 15.57 -38.53 -3.79
CA GLU A 671 14.15 -38.74 -3.49
C GLU A 671 13.63 -40.02 -4.12
N GLN A 672 13.88 -40.21 -5.42
CA GLN A 672 13.44 -41.38 -6.18
C GLN A 672 14.00 -42.72 -5.64
N VAL A 673 15.21 -42.70 -5.07
CA VAL A 673 15.77 -43.89 -4.39
C VAL A 673 15.39 -43.97 -2.91
N GLY A 674 14.61 -43.04 -2.40
CA GLY A 674 14.09 -43.03 -1.01
C GLY A 674 15.17 -42.74 0.04
N LEU A 675 16.15 -41.90 -0.26
CA LEU A 675 17.16 -41.42 0.70
C LEU A 675 16.76 -40.09 1.34
N ILE A 676 15.88 -39.33 0.69
CA ILE A 676 15.29 -38.09 1.20
C ILE A 676 13.78 -38.08 0.93
N ALA A 677 13.05 -37.31 1.72
CA ALA A 677 11.63 -37.05 1.52
C ALA A 677 11.30 -35.61 1.94
N VAL A 678 10.20 -35.11 1.42
CA VAL A 678 9.66 -33.82 1.86
C VAL A 678 8.78 -34.03 3.08
N GLN A 679 9.04 -33.28 4.14
CA GLN A 679 8.21 -33.25 5.35
C GLN A 679 7.74 -31.83 5.64
N GLU A 680 6.52 -31.72 6.14
CA GLU A 680 5.94 -30.44 6.54
C GLU A 680 6.21 -30.18 8.03
N CYS A 681 6.70 -28.98 8.35
CA CYS A 681 6.95 -28.52 9.70
C CYS A 681 6.63 -27.02 9.78
N GLY A 682 5.74 -26.63 10.70
CA GLY A 682 5.39 -25.21 10.91
C GLY A 682 4.75 -24.53 9.69
N GLY A 683 4.06 -25.29 8.82
CA GLY A 683 3.44 -24.78 7.59
C GLY A 683 4.44 -24.55 6.45
N ALA A 684 5.67 -25.05 6.57
CA ALA A 684 6.67 -25.04 5.50
C ALA A 684 7.15 -26.46 5.19
N LYS A 685 7.55 -26.72 3.95
CA LYS A 685 8.03 -28.04 3.48
C LYS A 685 9.55 -28.07 3.43
N PHE A 686 10.14 -29.10 4.04
CA PHE A 686 11.58 -29.28 4.12
C PHE A 686 12.03 -30.62 3.55
N TRP A 687 13.22 -30.64 2.98
CA TRP A 687 13.90 -31.88 2.66
C TRP A 687 14.48 -32.51 3.95
N GLU A 688 14.11 -33.76 4.24
CA GLU A 688 14.66 -34.56 5.33
C GLU A 688 15.26 -35.86 4.85
N LEU A 689 16.26 -36.32 5.60
CA LEU A 689 16.89 -37.61 5.33
C LEU A 689 15.99 -38.75 5.81
N VAL A 690 15.81 -39.73 4.95
CA VAL A 690 15.10 -40.97 5.30
C VAL A 690 16.11 -42.03 5.72
N PRO A 691 15.95 -42.66 6.89
CA PRO A 691 16.81 -43.78 7.31
C PRO A 691 16.79 -44.91 6.29
N ALA A 692 17.92 -45.17 5.66
CA ALA A 692 18.01 -46.21 4.62
C ALA A 692 18.03 -47.61 5.23
N GLN A 693 17.08 -48.46 4.82
CA GLN A 693 17.15 -49.90 5.06
C GLN A 693 18.01 -50.57 3.97
N GLY A 694 19.32 -50.66 4.24
CA GLY A 694 20.27 -51.26 3.30
C GLY A 694 20.94 -50.30 2.31
N LYS A 695 21.79 -50.85 1.43
CA LYS A 695 22.47 -50.07 0.39
C LYS A 695 21.49 -49.71 -0.73
N LYS A 696 21.40 -48.44 -1.08
CA LYS A 696 20.65 -47.94 -2.21
C LYS A 696 21.60 -47.66 -3.38
N ASN A 697 21.18 -48.00 -4.58
CA ASN A 697 21.97 -47.74 -5.79
C ASN A 697 21.38 -46.51 -6.50
N LEU A 698 22.15 -45.44 -6.59
CA LEU A 698 21.73 -44.20 -7.25
C LEU A 698 21.45 -44.36 -8.74
N ALA A 699 22.13 -45.35 -9.42
CA ALA A 699 21.87 -45.62 -10.83
C ALA A 699 20.44 -46.15 -11.10
N ASP A 700 19.69 -46.51 -10.05
CA ASP A 700 18.30 -46.96 -10.19
C ASP A 700 17.32 -45.74 -10.30
N ALA A 701 17.79 -44.54 -10.05
CA ALA A 701 16.95 -43.33 -10.13
C ALA A 701 16.51 -43.05 -11.58
N PRO A 702 15.20 -42.98 -11.87
CA PRO A 702 14.69 -42.73 -13.22
C PRO A 702 15.25 -41.46 -13.88
N ILE A 703 15.42 -40.38 -13.13
CA ILE A 703 15.94 -39.11 -13.70
C ILE A 703 17.39 -39.26 -14.22
N LEU A 704 18.22 -40.11 -13.57
CA LEU A 704 19.58 -40.33 -14.04
C LEU A 704 19.59 -41.18 -15.31
N LYS A 705 18.68 -42.16 -15.45
CA LYS A 705 18.51 -42.99 -16.67
C LYS A 705 18.08 -42.11 -17.85
N CYS A 706 17.16 -41.15 -17.66
CA CYS A 706 16.76 -40.24 -18.73
C CYS A 706 17.93 -39.36 -19.27
N LEU A 707 18.97 -39.16 -18.47
CA LEU A 707 20.17 -38.43 -18.93
C LEU A 707 21.12 -39.31 -19.75
N GLU A 708 21.08 -40.65 -19.57
CA GLU A 708 21.93 -41.61 -20.26
C GLU A 708 21.29 -42.10 -21.58
N GLU A 709 19.96 -41.97 -21.75
CA GLU A 709 19.26 -42.31 -23.01
C GLU A 709 19.65 -41.34 -24.13
N GLU A 710 20.05 -41.85 -25.32
CA GLU A 710 20.49 -41.07 -26.50
C GLU A 710 19.37 -40.21 -27.13
#